data_0942890f4a05173ff9c3c40acc3291a8
#
_entry.id   0942890f4a05173ff9c3c40acc3291a8
#
_cell.length_a   1.000
_cell.length_b   1.000
_cell.length_c   1.000
_cell.angle_alpha   90.00
_cell.angle_beta   90.00
_cell.angle_gamma   90.00
#
_symmetry.space_group_name_H-M   'P 1'
#
loop_
_entity.id
_entity.type
_entity.pdbx_description
1 polymer ?
#
loop_
_entity_poly.entity_id
_entity_poly.type
_entity_poly.pdbx_seq_one_letter_code
_entity_poly.pdbx_strand_id
1 'polypeptide(L)'
;MDNSIPRNQLQTSSVKSSSPKKGRPATVRTLGPVRDLERHLPNEWWKDLFNSLYLKTDGDVVENDLNTVRDVDMIVKTTGIKQDDQILDLCCGQGRHSIELAARGFANVTGVDRSRYLIRVARKRAKNRGLKVAFSEGDARRFRIPESSKACVIVMGNSFGYFEREEDDLLFLESVKRVLKSQAKLVLDIVDGVWMAKNFESRSWEWIDQSHFVNRERSLSSDGKRIISREVITNSEIGVIADQFYAERLYTLDEITQLLQRLGFTEVQSHGNLISESTRGQDLGMMANRLFITALGPFKPVARPAAKKEIASVMVLMGDPGLPDAVKKGGKFNEEDMETIKVLKDNLEKLTHFKFQFLDDHKSFFRQLTAKPPSFVLNLCDEGYFNKPTMELHIPALLELLNVPYSGGGPGCLWLCYNKASVRAIAASLDVDVPTETYFDPDDQAANLPAYFPALIKPNCGDSSIGITQKAVVHNAEELIDYLDHLRELLPGGSLLVQEYLQGNEYSVGLVGNADKFEVLPILEVDFSQLPPELPKILSYESKWIPESPYWNNIKYKEAKLDEETCRKLIHFSSRLFERLECRDYARFDFRADSNGKIKLLEVNPNPGWCWDGKLNLMAGFAGLEYWQLLEMILNAAKERVGGF
;
A
#
# COMPACT_ATOMS: atom_id res chain seq x y z
N MET A 1 -55.97 52.23 -20.22
CA MET A 1 -57.13 52.18 -19.36
C MET A 1 -56.93 50.94 -18.50
N ASP A 2 -56.40 51.19 -17.43
CA ASP A 2 -56.84 51.27 -16.03
C ASP A 2 -56.85 49.91 -15.35
N ASN A 3 -55.91 49.72 -14.47
CA ASN A 3 -55.96 49.72 -12.99
C ASN A 3 -56.74 48.52 -12.42
N SER A 4 -56.37 47.77 -11.48
CA SER A 4 -55.73 48.05 -10.20
C SER A 4 -55.58 46.73 -9.38
N ILE A 5 -54.57 46.69 -8.55
CA ILE A 5 -54.37 45.72 -7.45
C ILE A 5 -55.37 45.95 -6.32
N PRO A 6 -55.70 44.91 -5.50
CA PRO A 6 -55.45 45.11 -4.08
C PRO A 6 -54.78 43.88 -3.37
N ARG A 7 -54.03 44.25 -2.32
CA ARG A 7 -53.39 43.46 -1.29
C ARG A 7 -54.33 42.86 -0.25
N ASN A 8 -53.78 41.80 0.38
CA ASN A 8 -53.99 41.38 1.78
C ASN A 8 -54.92 40.19 2.06
N GLN A 9 -54.33 39.08 2.51
CA GLN A 9 -54.34 38.73 3.95
C GLN A 9 -53.56 37.49 4.26
N LEU A 10 -52.68 37.58 5.28
CA LEU A 10 -51.98 36.51 5.93
C LEU A 10 -52.93 35.53 6.62
N GLN A 11 -52.83 34.25 6.32
CA GLN A 11 -53.29 33.22 7.25
C GLN A 11 -52.18 32.14 7.39
N THR A 12 -51.70 32.03 8.62
CA THR A 12 -50.80 30.99 9.11
C THR A 12 -51.48 29.63 9.09
N SER A 13 -50.93 28.67 8.38
CA SER A 13 -51.31 27.27 8.53
C SER A 13 -50.06 26.40 8.66
N SER A 14 -50.07 25.63 9.73
CA SER A 14 -49.10 24.65 10.21
C SER A 14 -48.51 23.78 9.11
N VAL A 15 -47.18 23.79 8.98
CA VAL A 15 -46.40 22.86 8.15
C VAL A 15 -46.37 21.51 8.85
N LYS A 16 -47.08 20.53 8.33
CA LYS A 16 -46.86 19.12 8.63
C LYS A 16 -45.58 18.68 7.91
N SER A 17 -44.58 18.22 8.67
CA SER A 17 -43.37 17.60 8.17
C SER A 17 -43.71 16.34 7.37
N SER A 18 -43.61 16.40 6.06
CA SER A 18 -43.62 15.22 5.21
C SER A 18 -42.20 14.65 5.14
N SER A 19 -42.00 13.44 5.66
CA SER A 19 -40.82 12.63 5.45
C SER A 19 -40.47 12.53 3.95
N PRO A 20 -39.16 12.52 3.58
CA PRO A 20 -38.77 12.41 2.17
C PRO A 20 -39.20 11.05 1.63
N LYS A 21 -40.01 11.05 0.58
CA LYS A 21 -40.31 9.86 -0.22
C LYS A 21 -38.98 9.35 -0.77
N LYS A 22 -38.59 8.12 -0.41
CA LYS A 22 -37.49 7.39 -1.05
C LYS A 22 -37.70 7.45 -2.56
N GLY A 23 -36.83 8.15 -3.27
CA GLY A 23 -36.82 8.17 -4.73
C GLY A 23 -36.73 6.76 -5.27
N ARG A 24 -37.48 6.44 -6.33
CA ARG A 24 -37.31 5.19 -7.07
C ARG A 24 -35.86 5.13 -7.54
N PRO A 25 -35.16 3.98 -7.39
CA PRO A 25 -33.85 3.82 -7.97
C PRO A 25 -33.93 4.11 -9.47
N ALA A 26 -32.92 4.83 -9.98
CA ALA A 26 -32.84 5.11 -11.42
C ALA A 26 -32.71 3.77 -12.16
N THR A 27 -33.56 3.55 -13.16
CA THR A 27 -33.47 2.36 -14.03
C THR A 27 -32.20 2.43 -14.86
N VAL A 28 -31.44 1.35 -14.88
CA VAL A 28 -30.26 1.21 -15.75
C VAL A 28 -30.73 1.12 -17.21
N ARG A 29 -30.10 1.89 -18.09
CA ARG A 29 -30.42 1.87 -19.51
C ARG A 29 -29.62 0.75 -20.19
N THR A 30 -30.32 -0.24 -20.78
CA THR A 30 -29.65 -1.30 -21.57
C THR A 30 -29.20 -0.77 -22.94
N LEU A 31 -28.11 -1.36 -23.45
CA LEU A 31 -27.61 -1.08 -24.80
C LEU A 31 -28.52 -1.60 -25.92
N GLY A 32 -29.50 -2.45 -25.59
CA GLY A 32 -30.31 -3.17 -26.57
C GLY A 32 -29.54 -4.35 -27.24
N PRO A 33 -29.89 -4.76 -28.45
CA PRO A 33 -29.17 -5.83 -29.15
C PRO A 33 -27.72 -5.45 -29.46
N VAL A 34 -26.78 -6.31 -29.08
CA VAL A 34 -25.36 -6.12 -29.32
C VAL A 34 -24.88 -7.19 -30.30
N ARG A 35 -24.21 -6.80 -31.39
CA ARG A 35 -23.69 -7.75 -32.40
C ARG A 35 -22.34 -8.34 -32.02
N ASP A 36 -21.52 -7.58 -31.31
CA ASP A 36 -20.15 -7.94 -30.94
C ASP A 36 -19.98 -7.61 -29.43
N LEU A 37 -19.99 -8.66 -28.62
CA LEU A 37 -19.90 -8.51 -27.15
C LEU A 37 -18.53 -8.00 -26.73
N GLU A 38 -17.46 -8.40 -27.43
CA GLU A 38 -16.07 -8.07 -27.08
C GLU A 38 -15.82 -6.55 -27.09
N ARG A 39 -16.44 -5.83 -28.02
CA ARG A 39 -16.34 -4.36 -28.12
C ARG A 39 -16.95 -3.59 -26.95
N HIS A 40 -17.78 -4.24 -26.17
CA HIS A 40 -18.47 -3.64 -25.02
C HIS A 40 -17.86 -4.05 -23.69
N LEU A 41 -16.78 -4.84 -23.73
CA LEU A 41 -16.08 -5.27 -22.54
C LEU A 41 -15.40 -4.04 -21.88
N PRO A 42 -15.76 -3.67 -20.65
CA PRO A 42 -15.11 -2.55 -19.98
C PRO A 42 -13.71 -2.94 -19.53
N ASN A 43 -12.82 -1.96 -19.40
CA ASN A 43 -11.52 -2.21 -18.78
C ASN A 43 -11.72 -2.70 -17.35
N GLU A 44 -10.90 -3.64 -16.91
CA GLU A 44 -10.91 -4.17 -15.54
C GLU A 44 -12.30 -4.65 -15.07
N TRP A 45 -13.11 -5.25 -15.95
CA TRP A 45 -14.49 -5.76 -15.65
C TRP A 45 -14.57 -6.59 -14.36
N TRP A 46 -13.52 -7.30 -14.04
CA TRP A 46 -13.40 -8.13 -12.84
C TRP A 46 -13.44 -7.33 -11.54
N LYS A 47 -13.29 -6.00 -11.58
CA LYS A 47 -13.33 -5.16 -10.38
C LYS A 47 -14.71 -5.04 -9.76
N ASP A 48 -15.74 -4.97 -10.56
CA ASP A 48 -17.10 -4.65 -10.12
C ASP A 48 -18.08 -5.82 -10.28
N LEU A 49 -17.64 -6.94 -10.88
CA LEU A 49 -18.47 -8.11 -11.15
C LEU A 49 -18.95 -8.79 -9.86
N PHE A 50 -18.07 -8.98 -8.89
CA PHE A 50 -18.35 -9.78 -7.68
C PHE A 50 -18.97 -8.93 -6.57
N ASN A 51 -20.25 -8.62 -6.71
CA ASN A 51 -21.04 -7.76 -5.83
C ASN A 51 -22.29 -8.48 -5.31
N SER A 52 -23.31 -7.73 -4.85
CA SER A 52 -24.57 -8.31 -4.34
C SER A 52 -25.43 -8.94 -5.43
N LEU A 53 -25.30 -8.50 -6.69
CA LEU A 53 -26.02 -9.10 -7.82
C LEU A 53 -25.45 -10.46 -8.17
N TYR A 54 -24.12 -10.62 -8.14
CA TYR A 54 -23.44 -11.90 -8.31
C TYR A 54 -23.99 -12.97 -7.36
N LEU A 55 -24.15 -12.66 -6.06
CA LEU A 55 -24.75 -13.63 -5.12
C LEU A 55 -26.23 -13.93 -5.41
N LYS A 56 -26.92 -13.12 -6.20
CA LYS A 56 -28.27 -13.41 -6.68
C LYS A 56 -28.27 -14.28 -7.94
N THR A 57 -27.47 -13.90 -8.95
CA THR A 57 -27.43 -14.59 -10.24
C THR A 57 -26.86 -15.99 -10.13
N ASP A 58 -25.76 -16.12 -9.41
CA ASP A 58 -25.00 -17.37 -9.27
C ASP A 58 -25.27 -18.10 -7.95
N GLY A 59 -26.15 -17.54 -7.11
CA GLY A 59 -26.42 -18.04 -5.76
C GLY A 59 -26.84 -19.51 -5.71
N ASP A 60 -27.57 -19.99 -6.69
CA ASP A 60 -28.00 -21.39 -6.79
C ASP A 60 -26.81 -22.39 -6.80
N VAL A 61 -25.68 -21.97 -7.33
CA VAL A 61 -24.45 -22.77 -7.38
C VAL A 61 -23.51 -22.44 -6.22
N VAL A 62 -23.23 -21.13 -6.03
CA VAL A 62 -22.19 -20.70 -5.07
C VAL A 62 -22.70 -20.62 -3.63
N GLU A 63 -24.01 -20.69 -3.40
CA GLU A 63 -24.66 -20.78 -2.08
C GLU A 63 -25.15 -22.20 -1.77
N ASN A 64 -24.89 -23.15 -2.66
CA ASN A 64 -25.31 -24.55 -2.48
C ASN A 64 -24.34 -25.27 -1.54
N ASP A 65 -24.86 -25.70 -0.39
CA ASP A 65 -24.09 -26.39 0.65
C ASP A 65 -23.56 -27.76 0.17
N LEU A 66 -24.31 -28.50 -0.66
CA LEU A 66 -23.87 -29.80 -1.18
C LEU A 66 -22.68 -29.64 -2.11
N ASN A 67 -22.70 -28.62 -3.01
CA ASN A 67 -21.56 -28.30 -3.84
C ASN A 67 -20.33 -27.95 -2.98
N THR A 68 -20.52 -27.14 -1.92
CA THR A 68 -19.45 -26.73 -1.01
C THR A 68 -18.84 -27.91 -0.24
N VAL A 69 -19.68 -28.79 0.29
CA VAL A 69 -19.24 -30.01 1.01
C VAL A 69 -18.41 -30.89 0.10
N ARG A 70 -18.90 -31.15 -1.13
CA ARG A 70 -18.21 -31.98 -2.13
C ARG A 70 -16.88 -31.38 -2.58
N ASP A 71 -16.85 -30.06 -2.82
CA ASP A 71 -15.61 -29.34 -3.16
C ASP A 71 -14.55 -29.52 -2.04
N VAL A 72 -14.95 -29.36 -0.77
CA VAL A 72 -14.05 -29.51 0.37
C VAL A 72 -13.64 -30.97 0.59
N ASP A 73 -14.53 -31.95 0.35
CA ASP A 73 -14.17 -33.38 0.38
C ASP A 73 -13.06 -33.68 -0.63
N MET A 74 -13.19 -33.15 -1.85
CA MET A 74 -12.18 -33.31 -2.88
C MET A 74 -10.86 -32.65 -2.51
N ILE A 75 -10.88 -31.44 -1.95
CA ILE A 75 -9.69 -30.74 -1.46
C ILE A 75 -8.96 -31.61 -0.42
N VAL A 76 -9.65 -32.03 0.63
CA VAL A 76 -9.05 -32.80 1.72
C VAL A 76 -8.50 -34.15 1.23
N LYS A 77 -9.26 -34.85 0.38
CA LYS A 77 -8.88 -36.16 -0.18
C LYS A 77 -7.62 -36.07 -1.05
N THR A 78 -7.53 -35.05 -1.93
CA THR A 78 -6.45 -34.98 -2.91
C THR A 78 -5.19 -34.33 -2.37
N THR A 79 -5.32 -33.41 -1.40
CA THR A 79 -4.17 -32.71 -0.81
C THR A 79 -3.61 -33.40 0.42
N GLY A 80 -4.44 -34.14 1.18
CA GLY A 80 -4.05 -34.73 2.46
C GLY A 80 -3.71 -33.70 3.53
N ILE A 81 -4.29 -32.51 3.48
CA ILE A 81 -4.08 -31.43 4.47
C ILE A 81 -4.51 -31.87 5.88
N LYS A 82 -3.79 -31.41 6.88
CA LYS A 82 -4.05 -31.68 8.30
C LYS A 82 -4.76 -30.50 8.97
N GLN A 83 -5.41 -30.76 10.09
CA GLN A 83 -6.20 -29.74 10.81
C GLN A 83 -5.38 -28.54 11.31
N ASP A 84 -4.08 -28.72 11.56
CA ASP A 84 -3.14 -27.70 12.00
C ASP A 84 -2.41 -26.99 10.83
N ASP A 85 -2.63 -27.43 9.60
CA ASP A 85 -2.01 -26.80 8.41
C ASP A 85 -2.50 -25.37 8.20
N GLN A 86 -1.58 -24.52 7.75
CA GLN A 86 -1.88 -23.14 7.35
C GLN A 86 -2.45 -23.15 5.93
N ILE A 87 -3.74 -22.88 5.80
CA ILE A 87 -4.47 -22.90 4.52
C ILE A 87 -4.79 -21.47 4.08
N LEU A 88 -4.60 -21.18 2.80
CA LEU A 88 -5.06 -19.96 2.17
C LEU A 88 -6.12 -20.29 1.12
N ASP A 89 -7.31 -19.71 1.28
CA ASP A 89 -8.38 -19.68 0.29
C ASP A 89 -8.28 -18.35 -0.46
N LEU A 90 -7.68 -18.35 -1.64
CA LEU A 90 -7.44 -17.17 -2.47
C LEU A 90 -8.59 -16.99 -3.45
N CYS A 91 -9.11 -15.77 -3.56
CA CYS A 91 -10.39 -15.45 -4.20
C CYS A 91 -11.57 -16.15 -3.49
N CYS A 92 -11.57 -16.09 -2.16
CA CYS A 92 -12.49 -16.86 -1.31
C CYS A 92 -13.98 -16.44 -1.42
N GLY A 93 -14.28 -15.33 -2.09
CA GLY A 93 -15.63 -14.79 -2.22
C GLY A 93 -16.30 -14.57 -0.86
N GLN A 94 -17.54 -15.09 -0.71
CA GLN A 94 -18.30 -15.08 0.54
C GLN A 94 -17.84 -16.12 1.56
N GLY A 95 -16.68 -16.77 1.32
CA GLY A 95 -15.99 -17.63 2.27
C GLY A 95 -16.55 -19.04 2.43
N ARG A 96 -17.30 -19.57 1.46
CA ARG A 96 -17.98 -20.89 1.60
C ARG A 96 -17.00 -22.03 1.90
N HIS A 97 -15.89 -22.14 1.17
CA HIS A 97 -14.87 -23.19 1.40
C HIS A 97 -14.09 -22.95 2.70
N SER A 98 -13.67 -21.71 2.95
CA SER A 98 -12.99 -21.34 4.20
C SER A 98 -13.82 -21.67 5.45
N ILE A 99 -15.12 -21.37 5.42
CA ILE A 99 -16.06 -21.61 6.54
C ILE A 99 -16.30 -23.11 6.71
N GLU A 100 -16.45 -23.85 5.64
CA GLU A 100 -16.63 -25.31 5.68
C GLU A 100 -15.38 -26.01 6.20
N LEU A 101 -14.18 -25.63 5.74
CA LEU A 101 -12.92 -26.13 6.30
C LEU A 101 -12.83 -25.87 7.80
N ALA A 102 -13.12 -24.65 8.24
CA ALA A 102 -13.11 -24.30 9.67
C ALA A 102 -14.15 -25.10 10.49
N ALA A 103 -15.33 -25.34 9.92
CA ALA A 103 -16.36 -26.18 10.56
C ALA A 103 -15.93 -27.63 10.73
N ARG A 104 -15.03 -28.14 9.86
CA ARG A 104 -14.42 -29.46 9.97
C ARG A 104 -13.20 -29.51 10.90
N GLY A 105 -12.87 -28.41 11.57
CA GLY A 105 -11.80 -28.36 12.57
C GLY A 105 -10.43 -27.90 12.03
N PHE A 106 -10.33 -27.43 10.79
CA PHE A 106 -9.10 -26.80 10.30
C PHE A 106 -8.93 -25.43 10.97
N ALA A 107 -7.94 -25.33 11.87
CA ALA A 107 -7.81 -24.20 12.78
C ALA A 107 -7.22 -22.93 12.13
N ASN A 108 -6.45 -23.08 11.04
CA ASN A 108 -5.61 -22.04 10.49
C ASN A 108 -6.00 -21.68 9.04
N VAL A 109 -7.26 -21.36 8.83
CA VAL A 109 -7.80 -20.98 7.52
C VAL A 109 -7.79 -19.46 7.38
N THR A 110 -7.23 -18.97 6.27
CA THR A 110 -7.22 -17.56 5.89
C THR A 110 -7.91 -17.41 4.54
N GLY A 111 -8.85 -16.49 4.40
CA GLY A 111 -9.49 -16.14 3.14
C GLY A 111 -9.05 -14.76 2.64
N VAL A 112 -8.71 -14.66 1.37
CA VAL A 112 -8.39 -13.39 0.71
C VAL A 112 -9.28 -13.23 -0.52
N ASP A 113 -9.96 -12.08 -0.63
CA ASP A 113 -10.75 -11.73 -1.81
C ASP A 113 -10.69 -10.24 -2.06
N ARG A 114 -10.81 -9.84 -3.30
CA ARG A 114 -10.81 -8.44 -3.68
C ARG A 114 -12.11 -7.73 -3.32
N SER A 115 -13.25 -8.44 -3.39
CA SER A 115 -14.57 -7.86 -3.14
C SER A 115 -14.78 -7.55 -1.66
N ARG A 116 -14.73 -6.26 -1.34
CA ARG A 116 -15.09 -5.76 0.01
C ARG A 116 -16.47 -6.23 0.45
N TYR A 117 -17.42 -6.32 -0.49
CA TYR A 117 -18.77 -6.79 -0.20
C TYR A 117 -18.75 -8.27 0.24
N LEU A 118 -18.12 -9.15 -0.55
CA LEU A 118 -18.06 -10.58 -0.26
C LEU A 118 -17.28 -10.87 1.03
N ILE A 119 -16.19 -10.17 1.29
CA ILE A 119 -15.44 -10.27 2.55
C ILE A 119 -16.30 -9.89 3.77
N ARG A 120 -17.15 -8.86 3.66
CA ARG A 120 -18.10 -8.53 4.74
C ARG A 120 -19.12 -9.66 4.96
N VAL A 121 -19.60 -10.28 3.89
CA VAL A 121 -20.52 -11.43 3.96
C VAL A 121 -19.80 -12.62 4.63
N ALA A 122 -18.58 -12.93 4.19
CA ALA A 122 -17.76 -14.01 4.76
C ALA A 122 -17.55 -13.85 6.28
N ARG A 123 -17.12 -12.66 6.71
CA ARG A 123 -16.92 -12.33 8.13
C ARG A 123 -18.22 -12.48 8.94
N LYS A 124 -19.34 -12.00 8.41
CA LYS A 124 -20.65 -12.13 9.06
C LYS A 124 -21.06 -13.59 9.22
N ARG A 125 -20.87 -14.42 8.17
CA ARG A 125 -21.21 -15.85 8.17
C ARG A 125 -20.35 -16.63 9.17
N ALA A 126 -19.03 -16.44 9.15
CA ALA A 126 -18.12 -17.07 10.11
C ALA A 126 -18.49 -16.72 11.56
N LYS A 127 -18.75 -15.42 11.82
CA LYS A 127 -19.19 -14.96 13.15
C LYS A 127 -20.50 -15.62 13.60
N ASN A 128 -21.49 -15.69 12.71
CA ASN A 128 -22.80 -16.30 13.02
C ASN A 128 -22.69 -17.80 13.34
N ARG A 129 -21.68 -18.49 12.76
CA ARG A 129 -21.40 -19.93 13.04
C ARG A 129 -20.39 -20.12 14.19
N GLY A 130 -19.92 -19.06 14.84
CA GLY A 130 -18.93 -19.13 15.92
C GLY A 130 -17.54 -19.58 15.46
N LEU A 131 -17.22 -19.47 14.16
CA LEU A 131 -15.98 -19.95 13.58
C LEU A 131 -14.93 -18.85 13.50
N LYS A 132 -13.67 -19.21 13.79
CA LYS A 132 -12.52 -18.29 13.70
C LYS A 132 -11.83 -18.48 12.34
N VAL A 133 -12.15 -17.61 11.38
CA VAL A 133 -11.49 -17.55 10.06
C VAL A 133 -11.04 -16.11 9.83
N ALA A 134 -9.79 -15.94 9.44
CA ALA A 134 -9.25 -14.63 9.10
C ALA A 134 -9.60 -14.30 7.64
N PHE A 135 -10.37 -13.23 7.42
CA PHE A 135 -10.71 -12.75 6.09
C PHE A 135 -10.13 -11.36 5.84
N SER A 136 -9.47 -11.15 4.70
CA SER A 136 -8.91 -9.86 4.31
C SER A 136 -9.21 -9.51 2.85
N GLU A 137 -9.27 -8.21 2.57
CA GLU A 137 -9.34 -7.71 1.20
C GLU A 137 -7.95 -7.75 0.57
N GLY A 138 -7.85 -8.20 -0.69
CA GLY A 138 -6.57 -8.26 -1.39
C GLY A 138 -6.71 -8.60 -2.86
N ASP A 139 -5.85 -8.03 -3.70
CA ASP A 139 -5.72 -8.38 -5.11
C ASP A 139 -4.89 -9.67 -5.23
N ALA A 140 -5.39 -10.66 -5.95
CA ALA A 140 -4.75 -11.97 -6.08
C ALA A 140 -3.34 -11.94 -6.71
N ARG A 141 -3.01 -10.89 -7.46
CA ARG A 141 -1.68 -10.66 -8.02
C ARG A 141 -0.67 -10.16 -6.97
N ARG A 142 -1.18 -9.52 -5.89
CA ARG A 142 -0.38 -8.97 -4.78
C ARG A 142 -1.23 -8.85 -3.52
N PHE A 143 -1.02 -9.69 -2.58
CA PHE A 143 -1.71 -9.67 -1.28
C PHE A 143 -0.71 -9.88 -0.14
N ARG A 144 -1.12 -9.48 1.08
CA ARG A 144 -0.25 -9.47 2.25
C ARG A 144 -0.39 -10.77 3.05
N ILE A 145 0.32 -11.79 2.60
CA ILE A 145 0.52 -13.04 3.33
C ILE A 145 2.04 -13.29 3.37
N PRO A 146 2.61 -13.66 4.52
CA PRO A 146 4.04 -13.94 4.62
C PRO A 146 4.49 -15.01 3.63
N GLU A 147 5.69 -14.87 3.12
CA GLU A 147 6.30 -15.85 2.20
C GLU A 147 6.48 -17.20 2.89
N SER A 148 6.39 -18.27 2.10
CA SER A 148 6.62 -19.64 2.57
C SER A 148 5.87 -20.00 3.87
N SER A 149 4.69 -19.41 4.07
CA SER A 149 3.90 -19.59 5.29
C SER A 149 2.76 -20.61 5.15
N LYS A 150 2.30 -20.90 3.93
CA LYS A 150 1.12 -21.72 3.68
C LYS A 150 1.49 -23.16 3.28
N ALA A 151 0.81 -24.13 3.92
CA ALA A 151 0.91 -25.54 3.60
C ALA A 151 0.01 -25.92 2.41
N CYS A 152 -1.06 -25.15 2.20
CA CYS A 152 -1.95 -25.34 1.07
C CYS A 152 -2.52 -23.98 0.64
N VAL A 153 -2.60 -23.76 -0.67
CA VAL A 153 -3.37 -22.66 -1.27
C VAL A 153 -4.46 -23.30 -2.13
N ILE A 154 -5.69 -22.86 -1.93
CA ILE A 154 -6.83 -23.27 -2.75
C ILE A 154 -7.36 -22.05 -3.52
N VAL A 155 -7.68 -22.25 -4.79
CA VAL A 155 -8.31 -21.28 -5.69
C VAL A 155 -9.52 -21.99 -6.28
N MET A 156 -10.68 -21.75 -5.72
CA MET A 156 -11.88 -22.52 -5.98
C MET A 156 -12.98 -21.68 -6.65
N GLY A 157 -13.97 -22.37 -7.24
CA GLY A 157 -15.14 -21.73 -7.81
C GLY A 157 -14.83 -20.95 -9.09
N ASN A 158 -13.90 -21.47 -9.88
CA ASN A 158 -13.54 -20.89 -11.17
C ASN A 158 -13.06 -19.42 -11.05
N SER A 159 -12.14 -19.15 -10.13
CA SER A 159 -11.69 -17.78 -9.81
C SER A 159 -10.40 -17.38 -10.53
N PHE A 160 -9.94 -18.13 -11.54
CA PHE A 160 -8.71 -17.87 -12.29
C PHE A 160 -9.04 -17.60 -13.77
N GLY A 161 -8.30 -16.70 -14.44
CA GLY A 161 -8.48 -16.38 -15.86
C GLY A 161 -9.33 -15.14 -16.14
N TYR A 162 -9.68 -14.36 -15.14
CA TYR A 162 -10.51 -13.15 -15.28
C TYR A 162 -9.74 -11.89 -15.68
N PHE A 163 -8.41 -11.90 -15.65
CA PHE A 163 -7.63 -10.70 -15.98
C PHE A 163 -7.56 -10.45 -17.50
N GLU A 164 -7.41 -9.18 -17.87
CA GLU A 164 -7.29 -8.78 -19.27
C GLU A 164 -6.07 -9.38 -19.95
N ARG A 165 -4.93 -9.40 -19.24
CA ARG A 165 -3.64 -9.83 -19.80
C ARG A 165 -3.19 -11.15 -19.20
N GLU A 166 -2.53 -11.99 -20.02
CA GLU A 166 -1.93 -13.26 -19.56
C GLU A 166 -0.84 -13.04 -18.51
N GLU A 167 -0.13 -11.91 -18.59
CA GLU A 167 0.89 -11.54 -17.59
C GLU A 167 0.28 -11.37 -16.20
N ASP A 168 -0.96 -10.90 -16.10
CA ASP A 168 -1.65 -10.76 -14.82
C ASP A 168 -2.05 -12.13 -14.23
N ASP A 169 -2.39 -13.10 -15.07
CA ASP A 169 -2.61 -14.50 -14.65
C ASP A 169 -1.30 -15.14 -14.17
N LEU A 170 -0.17 -14.80 -14.80
CA LEU A 170 1.16 -15.22 -14.35
C LEU A 170 1.51 -14.62 -12.99
N LEU A 171 1.30 -13.31 -12.79
CA LEU A 171 1.52 -12.63 -11.50
C LEU A 171 0.66 -13.22 -10.38
N PHE A 172 -0.57 -13.65 -10.68
CA PHE A 172 -1.41 -14.39 -9.75
C PHE A 172 -0.71 -15.66 -9.26
N LEU A 173 -0.25 -16.51 -10.18
CA LEU A 173 0.41 -17.78 -9.83
C LEU A 173 1.78 -17.56 -9.15
N GLU A 174 2.51 -16.50 -9.49
CA GLU A 174 3.73 -16.10 -8.78
C GLU A 174 3.43 -15.70 -7.33
N SER A 175 2.33 -14.99 -7.09
CA SER A 175 1.87 -14.65 -5.73
C SER A 175 1.50 -15.90 -4.93
N VAL A 176 0.87 -16.89 -5.55
CA VAL A 176 0.61 -18.21 -4.94
C VAL A 176 1.92 -18.92 -4.60
N LYS A 177 2.86 -19.00 -5.56
CA LYS A 177 4.19 -19.58 -5.38
C LYS A 177 4.94 -18.94 -4.22
N ARG A 178 4.88 -17.62 -4.09
CA ARG A 178 5.54 -16.86 -3.03
C ARG A 178 5.12 -17.34 -1.64
N VAL A 179 3.82 -17.50 -1.40
CA VAL A 179 3.30 -17.83 -0.06
C VAL A 179 3.33 -19.31 0.30
N LEU A 180 3.41 -20.20 -0.68
CA LEU A 180 3.51 -21.65 -0.44
C LEU A 180 4.84 -22.00 0.22
N LYS A 181 4.81 -22.90 1.21
CA LYS A 181 5.99 -23.59 1.72
C LYS A 181 6.61 -24.45 0.62
N SER A 182 7.85 -24.92 0.84
CA SER A 182 8.50 -25.89 -0.05
C SER A 182 7.61 -27.13 -0.21
N GLN A 183 7.38 -27.56 -1.44
CA GLN A 183 6.57 -28.75 -1.76
C GLN A 183 5.15 -28.72 -1.16
N ALA A 184 4.63 -27.54 -0.85
CA ALA A 184 3.27 -27.36 -0.36
C ALA A 184 2.24 -27.47 -1.51
N LYS A 185 0.99 -27.70 -1.16
CA LYS A 185 -0.07 -28.03 -2.13
C LYS A 185 -0.72 -26.76 -2.70
N LEU A 186 -0.90 -26.75 -4.01
CA LEU A 186 -1.83 -25.87 -4.73
C LEU A 186 -3.02 -26.68 -5.18
N VAL A 187 -4.23 -26.13 -5.00
CA VAL A 187 -5.47 -26.59 -5.64
C VAL A 187 -5.97 -25.48 -6.53
N LEU A 188 -6.27 -25.82 -7.76
CA LEU A 188 -6.82 -24.89 -8.76
C LEU A 188 -8.05 -25.51 -9.39
N ASP A 189 -9.19 -24.83 -9.29
CA ASP A 189 -10.48 -25.19 -9.85
C ASP A 189 -10.86 -24.16 -10.90
N ILE A 190 -10.79 -24.56 -12.18
CA ILE A 190 -11.01 -23.71 -13.36
C ILE A 190 -11.96 -24.35 -14.34
N VAL A 191 -12.63 -23.55 -15.15
CA VAL A 191 -13.44 -24.07 -16.26
C VAL A 191 -12.61 -24.92 -17.21
N ASP A 192 -13.15 -26.04 -17.68
CA ASP A 192 -12.55 -26.77 -18.78
C ASP A 192 -12.72 -25.96 -20.08
N GLY A 193 -11.65 -25.28 -20.50
CA GLY A 193 -11.65 -24.39 -21.64
C GLY A 193 -12.00 -25.11 -22.96
N VAL A 194 -11.57 -26.36 -23.12
CA VAL A 194 -11.89 -27.17 -24.32
C VAL A 194 -13.37 -27.49 -24.36
N TRP A 195 -13.92 -27.90 -23.24
CA TRP A 195 -15.34 -28.22 -23.12
C TRP A 195 -16.20 -26.96 -23.29
N MET A 196 -15.85 -25.88 -22.62
CA MET A 196 -16.61 -24.63 -22.62
C MET A 196 -16.67 -24.01 -24.02
N ALA A 197 -15.56 -23.97 -24.75
CA ALA A 197 -15.50 -23.40 -26.09
C ALA A 197 -16.45 -24.11 -27.09
N LYS A 198 -16.81 -25.36 -26.80
CA LYS A 198 -17.69 -26.19 -27.67
C LYS A 198 -19.14 -26.25 -27.21
N ASN A 199 -19.38 -26.03 -25.90
CA ASN A 199 -20.66 -26.36 -25.26
C ASN A 199 -21.37 -25.16 -24.60
N PHE A 200 -20.84 -23.94 -24.70
CA PHE A 200 -21.52 -22.80 -24.13
C PHE A 200 -22.83 -22.47 -24.83
N GLU A 201 -23.83 -22.10 -24.08
CA GLU A 201 -25.07 -21.56 -24.62
C GLU A 201 -24.87 -20.09 -25.00
N SER A 202 -25.07 -19.78 -26.29
CA SER A 202 -24.92 -18.42 -26.82
C SER A 202 -25.97 -17.45 -26.26
N ARG A 203 -27.12 -17.96 -25.85
CA ARG A 203 -28.19 -17.21 -25.21
C ARG A 203 -28.95 -18.08 -24.24
N SER A 204 -29.10 -17.62 -23.03
CA SER A 204 -29.93 -18.26 -22.00
C SER A 204 -30.65 -17.23 -21.18
N TRP A 205 -31.70 -17.65 -20.50
CA TRP A 205 -32.42 -16.82 -19.53
C TRP A 205 -33.01 -17.68 -18.43
N GLU A 206 -33.15 -17.09 -17.25
CA GLU A 206 -33.77 -17.79 -16.12
C GLU A 206 -34.41 -16.82 -15.12
N TRP A 207 -35.38 -17.29 -14.36
CA TRP A 207 -35.84 -16.64 -13.16
C TRP A 207 -34.89 -16.95 -12.01
N ILE A 208 -34.36 -15.89 -11.40
CA ILE A 208 -33.50 -15.99 -10.21
C ILE A 208 -34.37 -16.14 -8.94
N ASP A 209 -35.42 -15.35 -8.85
CA ASP A 209 -36.43 -15.36 -7.79
C ASP A 209 -37.77 -14.87 -8.36
N GLN A 210 -38.77 -14.66 -7.49
CA GLN A 210 -40.13 -14.24 -7.92
C GLN A 210 -40.18 -12.91 -8.67
N SER A 211 -39.15 -12.07 -8.55
CA SER A 211 -39.15 -10.73 -9.13
C SER A 211 -37.94 -10.44 -10.02
N HIS A 212 -36.95 -11.30 -10.06
CA HIS A 212 -35.73 -11.08 -10.85
C HIS A 212 -35.52 -12.19 -11.86
N PHE A 213 -35.15 -11.78 -13.07
CA PHE A 213 -34.67 -12.69 -14.09
C PHE A 213 -33.39 -12.15 -14.74
N VAL A 214 -32.59 -13.04 -15.30
CA VAL A 214 -31.36 -12.71 -16.00
C VAL A 214 -31.42 -13.25 -17.43
N ASN A 215 -31.01 -12.41 -18.38
CA ASN A 215 -30.69 -12.83 -19.76
C ASN A 215 -29.19 -12.84 -19.92
N ARG A 216 -28.65 -13.93 -20.43
CA ARG A 216 -27.22 -14.07 -20.72
C ARG A 216 -27.01 -14.21 -22.23
N GLU A 217 -26.02 -13.50 -22.73
CA GLU A 217 -25.48 -13.65 -24.08
C GLU A 217 -23.99 -13.98 -23.98
N ARG A 218 -23.51 -14.94 -24.75
CA ARG A 218 -22.11 -15.35 -24.76
C ARG A 218 -21.58 -15.51 -26.19
N SER A 219 -20.30 -15.19 -26.37
CA SER A 219 -19.54 -15.44 -27.59
C SER A 219 -18.08 -15.72 -27.23
N LEU A 220 -17.37 -16.39 -28.14
CA LEU A 220 -15.91 -16.41 -28.04
C LEU A 220 -15.34 -15.06 -28.45
N SER A 221 -14.19 -14.70 -27.88
CA SER A 221 -13.37 -13.59 -28.35
C SER A 221 -12.87 -13.81 -29.76
N SER A 222 -12.42 -12.76 -30.43
CA SER A 222 -11.91 -12.83 -31.83
C SER A 222 -10.72 -13.78 -31.98
N ASP A 223 -9.91 -13.97 -30.93
CA ASP A 223 -8.79 -14.93 -30.89
C ASP A 223 -9.20 -16.34 -30.42
N GLY A 224 -10.47 -16.55 -30.05
CA GLY A 224 -10.99 -17.80 -29.52
C GLY A 224 -10.50 -18.20 -28.12
N LYS A 225 -9.73 -17.37 -27.44
CA LYS A 225 -9.10 -17.69 -26.15
C LYS A 225 -9.95 -17.34 -24.93
N ARG A 226 -11.06 -16.63 -25.13
CA ARG A 226 -11.95 -16.19 -24.03
C ARG A 226 -13.39 -16.45 -24.34
N ILE A 227 -14.17 -16.69 -23.31
CA ILE A 227 -15.61 -16.54 -23.34
C ILE A 227 -15.99 -15.14 -22.90
N ILE A 228 -16.74 -14.41 -23.71
CA ILE A 228 -17.27 -13.10 -23.40
C ILE A 228 -18.73 -13.28 -23.00
N SER A 229 -19.11 -12.77 -21.86
CA SER A 229 -20.47 -12.86 -21.33
C SER A 229 -21.06 -11.48 -21.13
N ARG A 230 -22.34 -11.35 -21.48
CA ARG A 230 -23.19 -10.22 -21.12
C ARG A 230 -24.34 -10.72 -20.27
N GLU A 231 -24.61 -10.05 -19.18
CA GLU A 231 -25.77 -10.31 -18.33
C GLU A 231 -26.64 -9.07 -18.20
N VAL A 232 -27.91 -9.21 -18.59
CA VAL A 232 -28.95 -8.19 -18.37
C VAL A 232 -29.85 -8.70 -17.27
N ILE A 233 -29.74 -8.09 -16.10
CA ILE A 233 -30.51 -8.46 -14.90
C ILE A 233 -31.69 -7.51 -14.80
N THR A 234 -32.90 -8.09 -14.73
CA THR A 234 -34.16 -7.34 -14.72
C THR A 234 -34.96 -7.70 -13.48
N ASN A 235 -35.49 -6.67 -12.86
CA ASN A 235 -36.53 -6.81 -11.82
C ASN A 235 -37.90 -6.50 -12.44
N SER A 236 -38.87 -7.38 -12.27
CA SER A 236 -40.19 -7.29 -12.89
C SER A 236 -40.99 -6.01 -12.55
N GLU A 237 -40.66 -5.34 -11.43
CA GLU A 237 -41.37 -4.15 -10.98
C GLU A 237 -40.70 -2.84 -11.41
N ILE A 238 -39.36 -2.82 -11.42
CA ILE A 238 -38.55 -1.61 -11.64
C ILE A 238 -37.78 -1.60 -12.95
N GLY A 239 -37.78 -2.70 -13.70
CA GLY A 239 -37.08 -2.83 -14.99
C GLY A 239 -35.63 -3.32 -14.85
N VAL A 240 -34.80 -2.99 -15.85
CA VAL A 240 -33.40 -3.41 -15.87
C VAL A 240 -32.62 -2.78 -14.71
N ILE A 241 -31.92 -3.60 -13.95
CA ILE A 241 -31.11 -3.18 -12.80
C ILE A 241 -29.61 -3.32 -13.06
N ALA A 242 -29.18 -4.14 -14.03
CA ALA A 242 -27.81 -4.20 -14.50
C ALA A 242 -27.76 -4.64 -15.97
N ASP A 243 -26.78 -4.15 -16.70
CA ASP A 243 -26.36 -4.60 -18.03
C ASP A 243 -24.83 -4.63 -18.02
N GLN A 244 -24.26 -5.81 -17.77
CA GLN A 244 -22.85 -5.97 -17.45
C GLN A 244 -22.15 -6.92 -18.42
N PHE A 245 -20.88 -6.62 -18.71
CA PHE A 245 -20.03 -7.41 -19.59
C PHE A 245 -18.80 -7.86 -18.83
N TYR A 246 -18.40 -9.09 -19.05
CA TYR A 246 -17.17 -9.65 -18.49
C TYR A 246 -16.62 -10.74 -19.41
N ALA A 247 -15.38 -11.11 -19.18
CA ALA A 247 -14.73 -12.17 -19.94
C ALA A 247 -13.86 -13.04 -19.02
N GLU A 248 -13.64 -14.25 -19.48
CA GLU A 248 -12.80 -15.22 -18.82
C GLU A 248 -11.96 -15.96 -19.84
N ARG A 249 -10.68 -16.19 -19.52
CA ARG A 249 -9.75 -16.93 -20.36
C ARG A 249 -9.99 -18.42 -20.22
N LEU A 250 -10.10 -19.08 -21.36
CA LEU A 250 -10.35 -20.52 -21.46
C LEU A 250 -9.01 -21.27 -21.54
N TYR A 251 -8.49 -21.69 -20.39
CA TYR A 251 -7.31 -22.53 -20.35
C TYR A 251 -7.64 -23.98 -20.65
N THR A 252 -6.80 -24.62 -21.45
CA THR A 252 -6.76 -26.07 -21.58
C THR A 252 -5.95 -26.66 -20.43
N LEU A 253 -6.12 -27.96 -20.14
CA LEU A 253 -5.32 -28.66 -19.14
C LEU A 253 -3.81 -28.57 -19.45
N ASP A 254 -3.45 -28.67 -20.73
CA ASP A 254 -2.05 -28.59 -21.15
C ASP A 254 -1.47 -27.20 -20.95
N GLU A 255 -2.20 -26.14 -21.31
CA GLU A 255 -1.74 -24.76 -21.11
C GLU A 255 -1.53 -24.42 -19.65
N ILE A 256 -2.48 -24.77 -18.77
CA ILE A 256 -2.33 -24.52 -17.33
C ILE A 256 -1.21 -25.37 -16.71
N THR A 257 -1.02 -26.60 -17.20
CA THR A 257 0.08 -27.47 -16.79
C THR A 257 1.42 -26.86 -17.16
N GLN A 258 1.59 -26.39 -18.41
CA GLN A 258 2.80 -25.71 -18.85
C GLN A 258 3.07 -24.42 -18.07
N LEU A 259 2.02 -23.64 -17.80
CA LEU A 259 2.13 -22.41 -17.05
C LEU A 259 2.63 -22.67 -15.62
N LEU A 260 2.07 -23.67 -14.94
CA LEU A 260 2.50 -24.09 -13.60
C LEU A 260 3.94 -24.63 -13.61
N GLN A 261 4.30 -25.45 -14.59
CA GLN A 261 5.66 -26.00 -14.72
C GLN A 261 6.71 -24.92 -14.98
N ARG A 262 6.41 -23.91 -15.80
CA ARG A 262 7.29 -22.75 -16.02
C ARG A 262 7.59 -22.00 -14.72
N LEU A 263 6.66 -21.98 -13.77
CA LEU A 263 6.83 -21.39 -12.45
C LEU A 263 7.53 -22.32 -11.45
N GLY A 264 7.87 -23.55 -11.86
CA GLY A 264 8.57 -24.53 -11.05
C GLY A 264 7.64 -25.41 -10.19
N PHE A 265 6.33 -25.37 -10.43
CA PHE A 265 5.43 -26.35 -9.82
C PHE A 265 5.67 -27.73 -10.43
N THR A 266 5.53 -28.75 -9.60
CA THR A 266 5.73 -30.16 -9.97
C THR A 266 4.47 -30.97 -9.64
N GLU A 267 4.43 -32.23 -10.07
CA GLU A 267 3.30 -33.13 -9.85
C GLU A 267 1.94 -32.50 -10.16
N VAL A 268 1.86 -31.79 -11.32
CA VAL A 268 0.60 -31.22 -11.78
C VAL A 268 -0.31 -32.35 -12.20
N GLN A 269 -1.44 -32.50 -11.52
CA GLN A 269 -2.35 -33.62 -11.72
C GLN A 269 -3.80 -33.14 -11.78
N SER A 270 -4.53 -33.55 -12.81
CA SER A 270 -5.98 -33.40 -12.87
C SER A 270 -6.67 -34.61 -12.20
N HIS A 271 -7.65 -34.30 -11.37
CA HIS A 271 -8.45 -35.30 -10.65
C HIS A 271 -9.85 -35.51 -11.25
N GLY A 272 -10.00 -35.12 -12.52
CA GLY A 272 -11.28 -35.17 -13.24
C GLY A 272 -12.05 -33.86 -13.14
N ASN A 273 -13.29 -33.89 -13.58
CA ASN A 273 -14.10 -32.70 -13.71
C ASN A 273 -15.08 -32.55 -12.53
N LEU A 274 -15.19 -31.34 -12.03
CA LEU A 274 -16.23 -30.95 -11.07
C LEU A 274 -17.47 -30.47 -11.84
N ILE A 275 -18.60 -31.08 -11.57
CA ILE A 275 -19.90 -30.68 -12.11
C ILE A 275 -20.71 -30.10 -10.96
N SER A 276 -21.15 -28.84 -11.11
CA SER A 276 -22.02 -28.21 -10.11
C SER A 276 -23.46 -28.69 -10.24
N GLU A 277 -24.15 -28.78 -9.13
CA GLU A 277 -25.60 -29.03 -9.11
C GLU A 277 -26.34 -27.69 -8.99
N SER A 278 -27.46 -27.60 -9.69
CA SER A 278 -28.38 -26.46 -9.67
C SER A 278 -29.78 -26.96 -9.36
N THR A 279 -30.48 -26.27 -8.49
CA THR A 279 -31.90 -26.55 -8.15
C THR A 279 -32.87 -25.83 -9.12
N ARG A 280 -32.38 -24.82 -9.84
CA ARG A 280 -33.18 -24.03 -10.79
C ARG A 280 -33.16 -24.61 -12.20
N GLY A 281 -32.30 -25.61 -12.49
CA GLY A 281 -32.15 -26.17 -13.84
C GLY A 281 -31.61 -25.14 -14.83
N GLN A 282 -30.78 -24.23 -14.35
CA GLN A 282 -30.23 -23.11 -15.11
C GLN A 282 -29.06 -23.52 -16.03
N ASP A 283 -28.70 -22.63 -16.95
CA ASP A 283 -27.43 -22.64 -17.62
C ASP A 283 -26.31 -22.31 -16.62
N LEU A 284 -25.49 -23.29 -16.27
CA LEU A 284 -24.41 -23.20 -15.30
C LEU A 284 -23.19 -22.43 -15.81
N GLY A 285 -23.13 -22.12 -17.12
CA GLY A 285 -22.00 -21.41 -17.72
C GLY A 285 -20.67 -22.06 -17.37
N MET A 286 -19.72 -21.26 -16.87
CA MET A 286 -18.38 -21.70 -16.47
C MET A 286 -18.38 -22.69 -15.30
N MET A 287 -19.45 -22.80 -14.55
CA MET A 287 -19.57 -23.75 -13.44
C MET A 287 -20.06 -25.14 -13.88
N ALA A 288 -20.43 -25.32 -15.17
CA ALA A 288 -20.99 -26.56 -15.69
C ALA A 288 -19.97 -27.70 -15.71
N ASN A 289 -18.73 -27.40 -16.06
CA ASN A 289 -17.68 -28.41 -16.19
C ASN A 289 -16.32 -27.77 -15.86
N ARG A 290 -15.75 -28.13 -14.73
CA ARG A 290 -14.52 -27.52 -14.21
C ARG A 290 -13.44 -28.58 -13.98
N LEU A 291 -12.21 -28.25 -14.33
CA LEU A 291 -11.03 -29.05 -14.04
C LEU A 291 -10.60 -28.84 -12.58
N PHE A 292 -10.46 -29.92 -11.85
CA PHE A 292 -9.88 -29.88 -10.51
C PHE A 292 -8.43 -30.33 -10.57
N ILE A 293 -7.50 -29.41 -10.37
CA ILE A 293 -6.07 -29.59 -10.56
C ILE A 293 -5.35 -29.42 -9.23
N THR A 294 -4.40 -30.32 -8.94
CA THR A 294 -3.44 -30.14 -7.85
C THR A 294 -2.02 -30.04 -8.38
N ALA A 295 -1.17 -29.31 -7.67
CA ALA A 295 0.26 -29.24 -7.95
C ALA A 295 1.06 -29.12 -6.66
N LEU A 296 2.33 -29.51 -6.68
CA LEU A 296 3.28 -29.20 -5.65
C LEU A 296 4.00 -27.90 -5.96
N GLY A 297 4.05 -27.00 -4.99
CA GLY A 297 4.87 -25.79 -5.06
C GLY A 297 6.32 -26.14 -5.30
N PRO A 298 7.11 -25.22 -5.88
CA PRO A 298 8.52 -25.46 -6.14
C PRO A 298 9.26 -25.93 -4.90
N PHE A 299 10.25 -26.80 -5.13
CA PHE A 299 11.20 -27.10 -4.07
C PHE A 299 11.92 -25.81 -3.68
N LYS A 300 11.60 -25.31 -2.51
CA LYS A 300 12.39 -24.25 -1.88
C LYS A 300 13.37 -25.01 -0.98
N PRO A 301 14.69 -24.91 -1.20
CA PRO A 301 15.62 -25.47 -0.24
C PRO A 301 15.15 -24.94 1.11
N VAL A 302 14.83 -25.87 2.03
CA VAL A 302 14.59 -25.50 3.41
C VAL A 302 15.85 -24.78 3.79
N ALA A 303 15.79 -23.46 3.88
CA ALA A 303 16.76 -22.77 4.70
C ALA A 303 16.68 -23.58 5.99
N ARG A 304 17.74 -24.39 6.28
CA ARG A 304 17.85 -25.03 7.59
C ARG A 304 17.41 -23.94 8.53
N PRO A 305 16.48 -24.19 9.48
CA PRO A 305 16.16 -23.17 10.45
C PRO A 305 17.52 -22.73 10.92
N ALA A 306 17.95 -21.56 10.46
CA ALA A 306 19.22 -21.01 10.90
C ALA A 306 19.00 -21.00 12.38
N ALA A 307 19.71 -21.86 13.10
CA ALA A 307 19.75 -21.81 14.56
C ALA A 307 19.86 -20.32 14.78
N LYS A 308 18.88 -19.68 15.46
CA LYS A 308 18.76 -18.21 15.60
C LYS A 308 20.18 -17.70 15.65
N LYS A 309 20.75 -17.35 14.48
CA LYS A 309 22.10 -16.81 14.45
C LYS A 309 21.88 -15.43 14.99
N GLU A 310 22.25 -15.25 16.25
CA GLU A 310 22.51 -13.92 16.78
C GLU A 310 23.30 -13.19 15.71
N ILE A 311 22.94 -11.95 15.39
CA ILE A 311 23.70 -11.17 14.44
C ILE A 311 25.12 -11.08 14.99
N ALA A 312 26.01 -11.91 14.47
CA ALA A 312 27.39 -11.95 14.96
C ALA A 312 28.15 -10.69 14.53
N SER A 313 27.75 -10.06 13.41
CA SER A 313 28.44 -8.89 12.87
C SER A 313 27.45 -8.01 12.08
N VAL A 314 27.38 -6.73 12.43
CA VAL A 314 26.62 -5.69 11.74
C VAL A 314 27.63 -4.69 11.18
N MET A 315 27.60 -4.46 9.87
CA MET A 315 28.37 -3.36 9.27
C MET A 315 27.54 -2.09 9.32
N VAL A 316 28.11 -1.04 9.89
CA VAL A 316 27.49 0.30 9.98
C VAL A 316 28.06 1.15 8.85
N LEU A 317 27.22 1.54 7.90
CA LEU A 317 27.60 2.45 6.83
C LEU A 317 27.28 3.88 7.23
N MET A 318 28.23 4.79 7.00
CA MET A 318 28.15 6.20 7.41
C MET A 318 28.75 7.09 6.34
N GLY A 319 28.51 8.40 6.42
CA GLY A 319 29.20 9.41 5.63
C GLY A 319 30.73 9.37 5.82
N ASP A 320 31.47 9.86 4.85
CA ASP A 320 32.93 9.85 4.82
C ASP A 320 33.50 11.17 5.38
N PRO A 321 34.07 11.18 6.60
CA PRO A 321 34.63 12.40 7.20
C PRO A 321 35.84 12.97 6.43
N GLY A 322 36.45 12.16 5.56
CA GLY A 322 37.60 12.58 4.72
C GLY A 322 37.19 13.27 3.42
N LEU A 323 35.89 13.35 3.11
CA LEU A 323 35.37 13.97 1.90
C LEU A 323 34.68 15.30 2.18
N PRO A 324 34.61 16.22 1.19
CA PRO A 324 33.78 17.39 1.28
C PRO A 324 32.30 17.02 1.43
N ASP A 325 31.56 17.87 2.17
CA ASP A 325 30.12 17.74 2.37
C ASP A 325 29.47 19.13 2.25
N ALA A 326 28.68 19.34 1.21
CA ALA A 326 28.06 20.63 0.93
C ALA A 326 26.97 21.04 1.94
N VAL A 327 26.46 20.09 2.73
CA VAL A 327 25.42 20.32 3.73
C VAL A 327 26.01 20.80 5.04
N LYS A 328 27.20 20.31 5.39
CA LYS A 328 27.85 20.58 6.68
C LYS A 328 28.51 21.97 6.73
N LYS A 329 28.60 22.51 7.93
CA LYS A 329 29.23 23.82 8.19
C LYS A 329 30.68 23.84 7.70
N GLY A 330 31.00 24.77 6.82
CA GLY A 330 32.33 24.88 6.22
C GLY A 330 32.66 23.81 5.18
N GLY A 331 31.65 23.09 4.69
CA GLY A 331 31.82 22.12 3.59
C GLY A 331 32.52 20.82 3.98
N LYS A 332 32.61 20.48 5.27
CA LYS A 332 33.28 19.29 5.78
C LYS A 332 32.79 18.93 7.20
N PHE A 333 33.06 17.71 7.61
CA PHE A 333 32.83 17.27 8.99
C PHE A 333 33.63 18.12 9.98
N ASN A 334 33.00 18.54 11.06
CA ASN A 334 33.56 19.35 12.12
C ASN A 334 33.64 18.57 13.45
N GLU A 335 34.04 19.23 14.55
CA GLU A 335 34.16 18.60 15.86
C GLU A 335 32.80 18.09 16.40
N GLU A 336 31.69 18.81 16.16
CA GLU A 336 30.35 18.40 16.59
C GLU A 336 29.89 17.13 15.84
N ASP A 337 30.17 17.04 14.54
CA ASP A 337 29.89 15.85 13.73
C ASP A 337 30.67 14.64 14.26
N MET A 338 31.95 14.83 14.60
CA MET A 338 32.78 13.76 15.13
C MET A 338 32.36 13.31 16.54
N GLU A 339 31.87 14.21 17.37
CA GLU A 339 31.29 13.86 18.67
C GLU A 339 29.97 13.08 18.49
N THR A 340 29.13 13.46 17.54
CA THR A 340 27.90 12.72 17.20
C THR A 340 28.20 11.29 16.76
N ILE A 341 29.22 11.09 15.92
CA ILE A 341 29.69 9.77 15.51
C ILE A 341 30.19 8.96 16.71
N LYS A 342 30.90 9.59 17.62
CA LYS A 342 31.40 8.95 18.85
C LYS A 342 30.24 8.52 19.75
N VAL A 343 29.28 9.39 19.99
CA VAL A 343 28.08 9.08 20.80
C VAL A 343 27.30 7.90 20.18
N LEU A 344 27.18 7.84 18.85
CA LEU A 344 26.59 6.68 18.16
C LEU A 344 27.36 5.39 18.47
N LYS A 345 28.69 5.41 18.29
CA LYS A 345 29.56 4.24 18.55
C LYS A 345 29.43 3.75 19.99
N ASP A 346 29.51 4.66 20.97
CA ASP A 346 29.38 4.36 22.40
C ASP A 346 28.00 3.74 22.74
N ASN A 347 26.92 4.15 22.05
CA ASN A 347 25.61 3.58 22.26
C ASN A 347 25.39 2.24 21.53
N LEU A 348 25.95 2.05 20.35
CA LEU A 348 25.93 0.75 19.68
C LEU A 348 26.73 -0.31 20.47
N GLU A 349 27.84 0.05 21.13
CA GLU A 349 28.62 -0.86 21.98
C GLU A 349 27.84 -1.37 23.19
N LYS A 350 26.80 -0.67 23.67
CA LYS A 350 25.89 -1.17 24.73
C LYS A 350 25.09 -2.39 24.28
N LEU A 351 24.93 -2.61 22.98
CA LEU A 351 24.21 -3.73 22.38
C LEU A 351 25.13 -4.97 22.28
N THR A 352 25.46 -5.58 23.41
CA THR A 352 26.50 -6.63 23.56
C THR A 352 26.25 -7.90 22.76
N HIS A 353 25.05 -8.10 22.24
CA HIS A 353 24.66 -9.24 21.38
C HIS A 353 24.94 -9.00 19.90
N PHE A 354 25.42 -7.80 19.52
CA PHE A 354 25.89 -7.46 18.19
C PHE A 354 27.40 -7.13 18.20
N LYS A 355 28.08 -7.38 17.08
CA LYS A 355 29.43 -6.87 16.82
C LYS A 355 29.34 -5.88 15.67
N PHE A 356 29.69 -4.64 15.93
CA PHE A 356 29.66 -3.57 14.95
C PHE A 356 31.01 -3.38 14.26
N GLN A 357 30.97 -3.21 12.93
CA GLN A 357 32.10 -2.78 12.12
C GLN A 357 31.68 -1.53 11.36
N PHE A 358 32.47 -0.48 11.39
CA PHE A 358 32.14 0.79 10.77
C PHE A 358 32.83 0.91 9.41
N LEU A 359 32.11 1.40 8.41
CA LEU A 359 32.61 1.65 7.07
C LEU A 359 32.17 3.06 6.65
N ASP A 360 33.16 3.99 6.71
CA ASP A 360 33.03 5.42 6.42
C ASP A 360 34.05 5.90 5.36
N ASP A 361 34.84 5.01 4.75
CA ASP A 361 35.75 5.30 3.62
C ASP A 361 35.05 4.96 2.29
N HIS A 362 34.44 5.94 1.68
CA HIS A 362 33.70 5.77 0.43
C HIS A 362 34.55 5.38 -0.78
N LYS A 363 35.86 5.63 -0.75
CA LYS A 363 36.79 5.21 -1.83
C LYS A 363 36.99 3.69 -1.83
N SER A 364 36.94 3.07 -0.67
CA SER A 364 37.07 1.62 -0.53
C SER A 364 35.74 0.88 -0.43
N PHE A 365 34.64 1.60 -0.24
CA PHE A 365 33.29 1.11 0.04
C PHE A 365 32.84 -0.02 -0.89
N PHE A 366 32.82 0.24 -2.20
CA PHE A 366 32.43 -0.76 -3.20
C PHE A 366 33.29 -2.03 -3.15
N ARG A 367 34.61 -1.85 -3.06
CA ARG A 367 35.56 -2.97 -3.01
C ARG A 367 35.38 -3.82 -1.76
N GLN A 368 35.17 -3.19 -0.59
CA GLN A 368 34.98 -3.92 0.66
C GLN A 368 33.67 -4.71 0.65
N LEU A 369 32.56 -4.12 0.23
CA LEU A 369 31.26 -4.78 0.15
C LEU A 369 31.24 -5.94 -0.86
N THR A 370 31.93 -5.80 -1.99
CA THR A 370 31.97 -6.85 -3.02
C THR A 370 32.94 -7.97 -2.69
N ALA A 371 34.09 -7.67 -2.09
CA ALA A 371 35.10 -8.69 -1.74
C ALA A 371 34.64 -9.60 -0.59
N LYS A 372 33.92 -9.04 0.39
CA LYS A 372 33.38 -9.76 1.55
C LYS A 372 32.05 -9.17 1.96
N PRO A 373 30.95 -9.56 1.31
CA PRO A 373 29.63 -9.06 1.67
C PRO A 373 29.31 -9.32 3.14
N PRO A 374 28.87 -8.31 3.92
CA PRO A 374 28.47 -8.50 5.31
C PRO A 374 27.16 -9.28 5.39
N SER A 375 26.88 -9.90 6.55
CA SER A 375 25.62 -10.58 6.78
C SER A 375 24.43 -9.62 6.93
N PHE A 376 24.71 -8.40 7.40
CA PHE A 376 23.71 -7.32 7.55
C PHE A 376 24.39 -5.95 7.59
N VAL A 377 23.67 -4.94 7.08
CA VAL A 377 24.12 -3.55 7.09
C VAL A 377 23.13 -2.68 7.85
N LEU A 378 23.61 -1.98 8.87
CA LEU A 378 22.92 -0.82 9.45
C LEU A 378 23.28 0.40 8.59
N ASN A 379 22.37 0.80 7.71
CA ASN A 379 22.59 1.92 6.80
C ASN A 379 22.22 3.24 7.48
N LEU A 380 23.23 3.99 7.88
CA LEU A 380 23.11 5.32 8.50
C LEU A 380 23.79 6.40 7.65
N CYS A 381 24.01 6.12 6.36
CA CYS A 381 24.67 7.06 5.45
C CYS A 381 23.65 8.00 4.79
N ASP A 382 23.06 8.88 5.58
CA ASP A 382 22.14 9.92 5.14
C ASP A 382 22.83 11.07 4.37
N GLU A 383 24.16 11.21 4.49
CA GLU A 383 24.95 12.09 3.62
C GLU A 383 24.99 11.63 2.16
N GLY A 384 24.67 10.36 1.89
CA GLY A 384 24.75 9.74 0.57
C GLY A 384 26.18 9.34 0.15
N TYR A 385 26.28 8.56 -0.93
CA TYR A 385 27.57 8.10 -1.43
C TYR A 385 28.43 9.28 -1.90
N PHE A 386 29.69 9.33 -1.47
CA PHE A 386 30.60 10.47 -1.60
C PHE A 386 30.09 11.77 -0.96
N ASN A 387 29.32 11.69 0.10
CA ASN A 387 28.66 12.80 0.81
C ASN A 387 27.84 13.68 -0.17
N LYS A 388 27.15 13.00 -1.09
CA LYS A 388 26.25 13.66 -2.04
C LYS A 388 24.83 13.19 -1.76
N PRO A 389 23.94 14.03 -1.20
CA PRO A 389 22.59 13.63 -0.83
C PRO A 389 21.79 12.99 -1.98
N THR A 390 21.99 13.45 -3.22
CA THR A 390 21.37 12.84 -4.42
C THR A 390 21.83 11.40 -4.69
N MET A 391 22.89 10.95 -4.03
CA MET A 391 23.44 9.59 -4.14
C MET A 391 23.10 8.69 -2.93
N GLU A 392 22.25 9.12 -2.02
CA GLU A 392 21.80 8.31 -0.88
C GLU A 392 21.15 7.00 -1.34
N LEU A 393 20.26 7.06 -2.32
CA LEU A 393 19.57 5.89 -2.87
C LEU A 393 20.51 4.84 -3.52
N HIS A 394 21.72 5.23 -3.89
CA HIS A 394 22.67 4.31 -4.54
C HIS A 394 23.27 3.29 -3.57
N ILE A 395 23.31 3.62 -2.28
CA ILE A 395 23.79 2.70 -1.24
C ILE A 395 22.85 1.49 -1.10
N PRO A 396 21.55 1.65 -0.79
CA PRO A 396 20.65 0.52 -0.76
C PRO A 396 20.51 -0.18 -2.11
N ALA A 397 20.61 0.53 -3.25
CA ALA A 397 20.61 -0.10 -4.58
C ALA A 397 21.80 -1.05 -4.75
N LEU A 398 23.02 -0.66 -4.31
CA LEU A 398 24.19 -1.54 -4.32
C LEU A 398 23.99 -2.74 -3.39
N LEU A 399 23.44 -2.53 -2.19
CA LEU A 399 23.19 -3.62 -1.25
C LEU A 399 22.18 -4.63 -1.79
N GLU A 400 21.14 -4.17 -2.50
CA GLU A 400 20.18 -5.04 -3.19
C GLU A 400 20.84 -5.83 -4.33
N LEU A 401 21.71 -5.21 -5.14
CA LEU A 401 22.47 -5.90 -6.18
C LEU A 401 23.40 -6.98 -5.60
N LEU A 402 23.95 -6.77 -4.42
CA LEU A 402 24.80 -7.72 -3.71
C LEU A 402 23.99 -8.74 -2.88
N ASN A 403 22.66 -8.63 -2.86
CA ASN A 403 21.78 -9.43 -2.01
C ASN A 403 22.17 -9.39 -0.52
N VAL A 404 22.60 -8.21 -0.05
CA VAL A 404 22.97 -7.95 1.35
C VAL A 404 21.78 -7.30 2.06
N PRO A 405 21.24 -7.90 3.12
CA PRO A 405 20.14 -7.31 3.88
C PRO A 405 20.62 -6.07 4.65
N TYR A 406 19.77 -5.06 4.75
CA TYR A 406 20.09 -3.76 5.36
C TYR A 406 18.88 -3.13 6.05
N SER A 407 19.11 -2.12 6.91
CA SER A 407 18.08 -1.32 7.57
C SER A 407 17.67 -0.12 6.74
N GLY A 408 16.41 0.31 6.92
CA GLY A 408 15.87 1.54 6.35
C GLY A 408 15.29 1.40 4.95
N GLY A 409 14.92 2.53 4.37
CA GLY A 409 14.23 2.63 3.09
C GLY A 409 15.02 2.05 1.92
N GLY A 410 14.30 1.41 0.98
CA GLY A 410 14.88 0.95 -0.28
C GLY A 410 15.11 2.11 -1.26
N PRO A 411 15.86 1.86 -2.38
CA PRO A 411 16.21 2.92 -3.32
C PRO A 411 15.00 3.64 -3.93
N GLY A 412 13.91 2.91 -4.20
CA GLY A 412 12.66 3.49 -4.70
C GLY A 412 11.98 4.40 -3.67
N CYS A 413 11.96 3.99 -2.39
CA CYS A 413 11.42 4.78 -1.30
C CYS A 413 12.21 6.09 -1.10
N LEU A 414 13.55 6.00 -1.06
CA LEU A 414 14.42 7.17 -0.91
C LEU A 414 14.23 8.17 -2.05
N TRP A 415 14.25 7.69 -3.30
CA TRP A 415 14.01 8.55 -4.47
C TRP A 415 12.66 9.26 -4.41
N LEU A 416 11.61 8.51 -4.06
CA LEU A 416 10.24 9.03 -4.01
C LEU A 416 10.07 10.06 -2.91
N CYS A 417 10.61 9.79 -1.70
CA CYS A 417 10.51 10.70 -0.56
C CYS A 417 11.40 11.94 -0.70
N TYR A 418 12.47 11.86 -1.48
CA TYR A 418 13.33 13.00 -1.79
C TYR A 418 12.61 14.05 -2.64
N ASN A 419 11.58 13.67 -3.41
CA ASN A 419 10.76 14.54 -4.24
C ASN A 419 9.45 14.93 -3.52
N LYS A 420 9.41 16.15 -2.96
CA LYS A 420 8.29 16.64 -2.14
C LYS A 420 6.98 16.75 -2.90
N ALA A 421 7.00 17.15 -4.18
CA ALA A 421 5.81 17.21 -5.03
C ALA A 421 5.22 15.82 -5.27
N SER A 422 6.06 14.80 -5.47
CA SER A 422 5.62 13.41 -5.63
C SER A 422 4.99 12.86 -4.34
N VAL A 423 5.63 13.10 -3.20
CA VAL A 423 5.07 12.73 -1.87
C VAL A 423 3.72 13.38 -1.65
N ARG A 424 3.59 14.68 -1.94
CA ARG A 424 2.34 15.41 -1.83
C ARG A 424 1.24 14.82 -2.72
N ALA A 425 1.54 14.52 -3.98
CA ALA A 425 0.57 13.92 -4.90
C ALA A 425 0.07 12.55 -4.41
N ILE A 426 0.98 11.72 -3.88
CA ILE A 426 0.63 10.43 -3.28
C ILE A 426 -0.21 10.63 -2.02
N ALA A 427 0.16 11.56 -1.14
CA ALA A 427 -0.59 11.87 0.07
C ALA A 427 -2.02 12.31 -0.25
N ALA A 428 -2.19 13.21 -1.22
CA ALA A 428 -3.50 13.64 -1.69
C ALA A 428 -4.34 12.47 -2.23
N SER A 429 -3.75 11.51 -2.94
CA SER A 429 -4.44 10.30 -3.41
C SER A 429 -4.90 9.35 -2.29
N LEU A 430 -4.41 9.56 -1.08
CA LEU A 430 -4.76 8.82 0.14
C LEU A 430 -5.67 9.61 1.07
N ASP A 431 -6.26 10.72 0.61
CA ASP A 431 -7.08 11.63 1.41
C ASP A 431 -6.30 12.23 2.61
N VAL A 432 -4.98 12.33 2.51
CA VAL A 432 -4.15 13.06 3.46
C VAL A 432 -4.12 14.52 3.04
N ASP A 433 -4.48 15.40 3.96
CA ASP A 433 -4.47 16.83 3.70
C ASP A 433 -3.05 17.32 3.40
N VAL A 434 -2.91 18.08 2.31
CA VAL A 434 -1.63 18.61 1.83
C VAL A 434 -1.74 20.11 1.55
N PRO A 435 -0.63 20.88 1.62
CA PRO A 435 -0.66 22.30 1.29
C PRO A 435 -0.97 22.53 -0.19
N THR A 436 -1.60 23.66 -0.48
CA THR A 436 -1.71 24.19 -1.85
C THR A 436 -0.33 24.51 -2.38
N GLU A 437 -0.04 24.13 -3.62
CA GLU A 437 1.30 24.17 -4.18
C GLU A 437 1.31 24.59 -5.65
N THR A 438 2.31 25.37 -6.03
CA THR A 438 2.68 25.64 -7.40
C THR A 438 4.10 25.12 -7.63
N TYR A 439 4.28 24.32 -8.68
CA TYR A 439 5.56 23.74 -9.07
C TYR A 439 6.21 24.60 -10.15
N PHE A 440 7.50 24.86 -10.00
CA PHE A 440 8.33 25.61 -10.96
C PHE A 440 9.46 24.73 -11.47
N ASP A 441 9.46 24.50 -12.78
CA ASP A 441 10.59 23.86 -13.45
C ASP A 441 11.82 24.78 -13.49
N PRO A 442 13.04 24.22 -13.54
CA PRO A 442 14.26 25.01 -13.62
C PRO A 442 14.28 26.01 -14.79
N ASP A 443 13.71 25.59 -15.92
CA ASP A 443 13.72 26.34 -17.18
C ASP A 443 12.45 27.19 -17.40
N ASP A 444 11.52 27.19 -16.43
CA ASP A 444 10.25 27.89 -16.54
C ASP A 444 10.48 29.41 -16.39
N GLN A 445 10.38 30.15 -17.51
CA GLN A 445 10.50 31.62 -17.52
C GLN A 445 9.16 32.33 -17.30
N ALA A 446 8.03 31.61 -17.46
CA ALA A 446 6.70 32.14 -17.28
C ALA A 446 6.14 31.70 -15.93
N ALA A 447 6.45 32.44 -14.87
CA ALA A 447 5.93 32.14 -13.54
C ALA A 447 4.40 32.33 -13.49
N ASN A 448 3.65 31.26 -13.40
CA ASN A 448 2.27 31.31 -12.93
C ASN A 448 2.31 31.66 -11.44
N LEU A 449 2.12 32.93 -11.12
CA LEU A 449 2.13 33.40 -9.73
C LEU A 449 1.02 32.70 -8.95
N PRO A 450 1.31 32.20 -7.74
CA PRO A 450 0.30 31.63 -6.89
C PRO A 450 -0.77 32.68 -6.51
N ALA A 451 -2.01 32.25 -6.38
CA ALA A 451 -3.11 33.11 -5.98
C ALA A 451 -3.22 33.32 -4.45
N TYR A 452 -2.19 32.89 -3.70
CA TYR A 452 -2.21 32.91 -2.22
C TYR A 452 -0.90 33.45 -1.64
N PHE A 453 -1.03 34.33 -0.66
CA PHE A 453 0.05 34.84 0.17
C PHE A 453 -0.44 34.91 1.65
N PRO A 454 0.47 34.76 2.64
CA PRO A 454 1.89 34.47 2.48
C PRO A 454 2.16 33.06 1.94
N ALA A 455 3.27 32.91 1.22
CA ALA A 455 3.72 31.65 0.65
C ALA A 455 5.12 31.27 1.12
N LEU A 456 5.42 29.98 1.16
CA LEU A 456 6.74 29.43 1.46
C LEU A 456 7.37 28.89 0.18
N ILE A 457 8.58 29.37 -0.11
CA ILE A 457 9.36 28.87 -1.25
C ILE A 457 10.40 27.87 -0.74
N LYS A 458 10.50 26.73 -1.42
CA LYS A 458 11.49 25.71 -1.08
C LYS A 458 11.91 24.88 -2.27
N PRO A 459 13.11 24.25 -2.26
CA PRO A 459 13.48 23.26 -3.25
C PRO A 459 12.52 22.06 -3.23
N ASN A 460 12.17 21.54 -4.40
CA ASN A 460 11.36 20.32 -4.53
C ASN A 460 12.13 19.09 -4.03
N CYS A 461 13.41 18.98 -4.42
CA CYS A 461 14.31 17.91 -3.99
C CYS A 461 15.31 18.46 -2.98
N GLY A 462 15.63 17.64 -1.97
CA GLY A 462 16.57 18.00 -0.93
C GLY A 462 15.97 17.94 0.47
N ASP A 463 16.85 17.90 1.45
CA ASP A 463 16.55 17.92 2.88
C ASP A 463 17.43 18.96 3.61
N SER A 464 17.60 18.82 4.93
CA SER A 464 18.43 19.72 5.77
C SER A 464 18.09 21.22 5.66
N SER A 465 16.91 21.56 5.16
CA SER A 465 16.42 22.95 4.99
C SER A 465 17.30 23.84 4.06
N ILE A 466 18.11 23.24 3.17
CA ILE A 466 18.88 24.00 2.20
C ILE A 466 17.94 24.85 1.35
N GLY A 467 18.25 26.15 1.21
CA GLY A 467 17.41 27.09 0.47
C GLY A 467 16.10 27.47 1.18
N ILE A 468 15.92 27.11 2.46
CA ILE A 468 14.78 27.56 3.28
C ILE A 468 15.32 28.48 4.39
N THR A 469 15.48 29.75 4.08
CA THR A 469 15.91 30.77 5.04
C THR A 469 14.70 31.54 5.60
N GLN A 470 14.92 32.46 6.54
CA GLN A 470 13.86 33.38 7.00
C GLN A 470 13.16 34.14 5.87
N LYS A 471 13.84 34.36 4.72
CA LYS A 471 13.31 35.03 3.53
C LYS A 471 12.48 34.10 2.62
N ALA A 472 12.43 32.81 2.92
CA ALA A 472 11.66 31.85 2.13
C ALA A 472 10.14 32.05 2.29
N VAL A 473 9.69 32.76 3.33
CA VAL A 473 8.29 33.14 3.50
C VAL A 473 8.11 34.52 2.86
N VAL A 474 7.30 34.57 1.81
CA VAL A 474 7.06 35.76 0.96
C VAL A 474 5.60 36.21 1.07
N HIS A 475 5.39 37.53 1.02
CA HIS A 475 4.09 38.15 1.27
C HIS A 475 3.44 38.76 0.01
N ASN A 476 4.19 38.84 -1.09
CA ASN A 476 3.75 39.42 -2.35
C ASN A 476 4.55 38.86 -3.53
N ALA A 477 4.15 39.23 -4.73
CA ALA A 477 4.75 38.74 -5.96
C ALA A 477 6.22 39.23 -6.19
N GLU A 478 6.58 40.43 -5.71
CA GLU A 478 7.93 40.97 -5.84
C GLU A 478 8.91 40.13 -4.99
N GLU A 479 8.62 39.94 -3.71
CA GLU A 479 9.40 39.05 -2.81
C GLU A 479 9.51 37.62 -3.35
N LEU A 480 8.44 37.12 -3.97
CA LEU A 480 8.42 35.78 -4.59
C LEU A 480 9.43 35.69 -5.73
N ILE A 481 9.42 36.64 -6.65
CA ILE A 481 10.32 36.65 -7.82
C ILE A 481 11.77 36.76 -7.36
N ASP A 482 12.06 37.71 -6.48
CA ASP A 482 13.41 37.91 -5.95
C ASP A 482 13.95 36.64 -5.26
N TYR A 483 13.11 35.94 -4.50
CA TYR A 483 13.54 34.73 -3.82
C TYR A 483 13.67 33.53 -4.75
N LEU A 484 12.81 33.42 -5.77
CA LEU A 484 12.95 32.39 -6.82
C LEU A 484 14.26 32.54 -7.57
N ASP A 485 14.62 33.77 -7.94
CA ASP A 485 15.88 34.06 -8.66
C ASP A 485 17.09 33.76 -7.78
N HIS A 486 17.04 34.12 -6.49
CA HIS A 486 18.08 33.75 -5.52
C HIS A 486 18.25 32.22 -5.44
N LEU A 487 17.16 31.45 -5.37
CA LEU A 487 17.24 30.00 -5.29
C LEU A 487 17.73 29.35 -6.58
N ARG A 488 17.41 29.91 -7.75
CA ARG A 488 17.94 29.46 -9.05
C ARG A 488 19.45 29.64 -9.15
N GLU A 489 19.97 30.73 -8.60
CA GLU A 489 21.42 30.94 -8.51
C GLU A 489 22.10 30.00 -7.53
N LEU A 490 21.46 29.75 -6.37
CA LEU A 490 21.99 28.86 -5.33
C LEU A 490 21.95 27.38 -5.74
N LEU A 491 20.89 26.96 -6.43
CA LEU A 491 20.58 25.57 -6.79
C LEU A 491 20.30 25.46 -8.30
N PRO A 492 21.30 25.67 -9.16
CA PRO A 492 21.10 25.66 -10.60
C PRO A 492 20.57 24.31 -11.09
N GLY A 493 19.51 24.35 -11.90
CA GLY A 493 18.84 23.17 -12.42
C GLY A 493 17.90 22.45 -11.44
N GLY A 494 17.68 23.02 -10.25
CA GLY A 494 16.73 22.49 -9.27
C GLY A 494 15.31 22.99 -9.48
N SER A 495 14.31 22.11 -9.43
CA SER A 495 12.90 22.50 -9.39
C SER A 495 12.51 23.07 -8.03
N LEU A 496 11.60 24.04 -8.02
CA LEU A 496 11.17 24.77 -6.84
C LEU A 496 9.68 24.59 -6.58
N LEU A 497 9.29 24.70 -5.32
CA LEU A 497 7.91 24.67 -4.87
C LEU A 497 7.56 25.99 -4.18
N VAL A 498 6.43 26.55 -4.56
CA VAL A 498 5.78 27.64 -3.83
C VAL A 498 4.54 27.07 -3.16
N GLN A 499 4.54 27.02 -1.84
CA GLN A 499 3.44 26.44 -1.07
C GLN A 499 2.76 27.51 -0.21
N GLU A 500 1.47 27.32 0.10
CA GLU A 500 0.83 28.15 1.13
C GLU A 500 1.64 28.09 2.43
N TYR A 501 1.87 29.22 3.06
CA TYR A 501 2.55 29.26 4.34
C TYR A 501 1.62 28.82 5.46
N LEU A 502 1.90 27.67 6.07
CA LEU A 502 1.13 27.12 7.18
C LEU A 502 1.57 27.80 8.48
N GLN A 503 0.66 28.46 9.17
CA GLN A 503 0.97 29.33 10.33
C GLN A 503 0.82 28.65 11.69
N GLY A 504 0.15 27.48 11.73
CA GLY A 504 -0.13 26.75 12.96
C GLY A 504 1.04 25.92 13.48
N ASN A 505 0.77 25.06 14.45
CA ASN A 505 1.74 24.21 15.10
C ASN A 505 2.27 23.14 14.15
N GLU A 506 3.53 22.78 14.33
CA GLU A 506 4.20 21.73 13.56
C GLU A 506 4.39 20.49 14.43
N TYR A 507 4.08 19.32 13.87
CA TYR A 507 4.11 18.02 14.54
C TYR A 507 4.95 17.03 13.77
N SER A 508 5.64 16.14 14.48
CA SER A 508 6.36 15.03 13.89
C SER A 508 5.88 13.71 14.48
N VAL A 509 5.56 12.74 13.62
CA VAL A 509 5.18 11.38 14.01
C VAL A 509 6.31 10.44 13.66
N GLY A 510 6.87 9.74 14.65
CA GLY A 510 7.88 8.70 14.47
C GLY A 510 7.27 7.32 14.54
N LEU A 511 7.52 6.50 13.51
CA LEU A 511 7.14 5.09 13.48
C LEU A 511 8.39 4.22 13.44
N VAL A 512 8.48 3.22 14.31
CA VAL A 512 9.52 2.21 14.30
C VAL A 512 8.86 0.83 14.14
N GLY A 513 9.30 0.05 13.18
CA GLY A 513 8.67 -1.23 12.83
C GLY A 513 8.37 -1.34 11.34
N ASN A 514 7.55 -2.33 10.98
CA ASN A 514 7.10 -2.57 9.61
C ASN A 514 5.58 -2.73 9.57
N ALA A 515 5.00 -2.79 8.36
CA ALA A 515 3.56 -2.90 8.17
C ALA A 515 2.93 -3.93 9.14
N ASP A 516 1.81 -3.56 9.76
CA ASP A 516 1.04 -4.28 10.77
C ASP A 516 1.64 -4.34 12.19
N LYS A 517 2.88 -3.82 12.42
CA LYS A 517 3.54 -3.84 13.73
C LYS A 517 4.40 -2.58 13.93
N PHE A 518 3.76 -1.45 14.14
CA PHE A 518 4.47 -0.22 14.46
C PHE A 518 4.49 0.05 15.96
N GLU A 519 5.67 0.38 16.47
CA GLU A 519 5.81 1.16 17.68
C GLU A 519 5.71 2.64 17.29
N VAL A 520 4.69 3.32 17.82
CA VAL A 520 4.46 4.74 17.58
C VAL A 520 5.12 5.50 18.71
N LEU A 521 6.14 6.29 18.39
CA LEU A 521 6.77 7.15 19.38
C LEU A 521 5.86 8.34 19.76
N PRO A 522 5.95 8.90 20.97
CA PRO A 522 5.20 10.09 21.36
C PRO A 522 5.36 11.20 20.32
N ILE A 523 4.26 11.82 19.91
CA ILE A 523 4.27 12.85 18.87
C ILE A 523 5.03 14.07 19.37
N LEU A 524 5.96 14.56 18.55
CA LEU A 524 6.76 15.75 18.85
C LEU A 524 6.07 17.00 18.30
N GLU A 525 6.03 18.06 19.08
CA GLU A 525 5.62 19.41 18.67
C GLU A 525 6.83 20.34 18.63
N VAL A 526 6.93 21.12 17.55
CA VAL A 526 7.93 22.19 17.45
C VAL A 526 7.38 23.44 18.15
N ASP A 527 8.06 23.89 19.19
CA ASP A 527 7.66 25.05 19.97
C ASP A 527 8.36 26.32 19.49
N PHE A 528 7.61 27.16 18.81
CA PHE A 528 8.04 28.48 18.31
C PHE A 528 7.69 29.63 19.29
N SER A 529 7.26 29.34 20.51
CA SER A 529 6.73 30.38 21.45
C SER A 529 7.76 31.41 21.84
N GLN A 530 9.04 31.08 21.83
CA GLN A 530 10.14 31.96 22.17
C GLN A 530 10.78 32.64 20.96
N LEU A 531 10.31 32.33 19.76
CA LEU A 531 10.81 32.98 18.54
C LEU A 531 10.26 34.41 18.46
N PRO A 532 11.10 35.42 18.14
CA PRO A 532 10.65 36.80 17.93
C PRO A 532 9.45 36.86 16.98
N PRO A 533 8.40 37.63 17.30
CA PRO A 533 7.14 37.63 16.54
C PRO A 533 7.27 38.12 15.10
N GLU A 534 8.31 38.90 14.78
CA GLU A 534 8.63 39.37 13.44
C GLU A 534 9.25 38.29 12.54
N LEU A 535 9.72 37.17 13.12
CA LEU A 535 10.32 36.08 12.36
C LEU A 535 9.27 35.03 11.98
N PRO A 536 9.27 34.54 10.72
CA PRO A 536 8.37 33.48 10.33
C PRO A 536 8.66 32.19 11.10
N LYS A 537 7.60 31.54 11.55
CA LYS A 537 7.69 30.29 12.31
C LYS A 537 8.00 29.13 11.38
N ILE A 538 9.25 28.90 11.06
CA ILE A 538 9.73 27.80 10.18
C ILE A 538 10.97 27.13 10.78
N LEU A 539 11.20 25.86 10.41
CA LEU A 539 12.48 25.21 10.63
C LEU A 539 13.39 25.51 9.44
N SER A 540 14.04 26.67 9.51
CA SER A 540 14.90 27.21 8.47
C SER A 540 16.30 26.61 8.51
N TYR A 541 17.12 26.93 7.49
CA TYR A 541 18.54 26.59 7.47
C TYR A 541 19.26 27.10 8.73
N GLU A 542 18.92 28.34 9.16
CA GLU A 542 19.49 28.96 10.34
C GLU A 542 19.21 28.18 11.63
N SER A 543 18.07 27.47 11.70
CA SER A 543 17.72 26.66 12.87
C SER A 543 18.55 25.39 13.03
N LYS A 544 19.26 24.98 11.98
CA LYS A 544 20.06 23.74 11.95
C LYS A 544 21.57 23.98 11.89
N TRP A 545 21.97 25.12 11.34
CA TRP A 545 23.37 25.32 10.97
C TRP A 545 24.00 26.60 11.50
N ILE A 546 23.23 27.52 12.10
CA ILE A 546 23.73 28.82 12.59
C ILE A 546 23.45 28.97 14.08
N PRO A 547 24.39 28.59 14.97
CA PRO A 547 24.22 28.65 16.44
C PRO A 547 23.92 30.05 16.99
N GLU A 548 24.34 31.10 16.30
CA GLU A 548 24.09 32.48 16.68
C GLU A 548 22.68 32.98 16.27
N SER A 549 21.94 32.20 15.51
CA SER A 549 20.62 32.56 15.04
C SER A 549 19.56 32.50 16.16
N PRO A 550 18.57 33.42 16.15
CA PRO A 550 17.40 33.31 16.99
C PRO A 550 16.63 32.00 16.78
N TYR A 551 16.64 31.43 15.56
CA TYR A 551 16.02 30.15 15.25
C TYR A 551 16.67 28.99 16.00
N TRP A 552 18.01 28.96 16.07
CA TRP A 552 18.73 27.92 16.82
C TRP A 552 18.43 28.01 18.32
N ASN A 553 18.45 29.22 18.89
CA ASN A 553 18.37 29.41 20.33
C ASN A 553 16.94 29.30 20.88
N ASN A 554 15.93 29.72 20.11
CA ASN A 554 14.57 29.93 20.61
C ASN A 554 13.56 28.87 20.15
N ILE A 555 13.88 28.03 19.16
CA ILE A 555 13.04 26.88 18.81
C ILE A 555 13.32 25.73 19.78
N LYS A 556 12.27 25.17 20.36
CA LYS A 556 12.34 24.03 21.27
C LYS A 556 11.46 22.90 20.78
N TYR A 557 11.72 21.71 21.27
CA TYR A 557 10.95 20.51 20.97
C TYR A 557 10.33 19.99 22.26
N LYS A 558 9.06 19.62 22.21
CA LYS A 558 8.31 19.09 23.34
C LYS A 558 7.37 17.97 22.89
N GLU A 559 6.90 17.15 23.83
CA GLU A 559 5.82 16.22 23.57
C GLU A 559 4.53 16.97 23.26
N ALA A 560 3.85 16.60 22.16
CA ALA A 560 2.62 17.24 21.72
C ALA A 560 1.46 16.91 22.66
N LYS A 561 0.68 17.93 23.02
CA LYS A 561 -0.57 17.77 23.76
C LYS A 561 -1.74 17.88 22.80
N LEU A 562 -2.12 16.77 22.20
CA LEU A 562 -3.19 16.67 21.20
C LEU A 562 -4.42 15.96 21.80
N ASP A 563 -5.60 16.28 21.27
CA ASP A 563 -6.78 15.48 21.52
C ASP A 563 -6.66 14.10 20.86
N GLU A 564 -7.42 13.14 21.36
CA GLU A 564 -7.33 11.74 20.92
C GLU A 564 -7.69 11.54 19.43
N GLU A 565 -8.59 12.35 18.88
CA GLU A 565 -9.00 12.27 17.48
C GLU A 565 -7.88 12.73 16.56
N THR A 566 -7.29 13.88 16.86
CA THR A 566 -6.13 14.43 16.13
C THR A 566 -4.94 13.47 16.18
N CYS A 567 -4.63 12.92 17.37
CA CYS A 567 -3.55 11.96 17.54
C CYS A 567 -3.79 10.71 16.66
N ARG A 568 -4.99 10.11 16.71
CA ARG A 568 -5.37 8.96 15.87
C ARG A 568 -5.29 9.27 14.38
N LYS A 569 -5.71 10.47 13.97
CA LYS A 569 -5.65 10.92 12.57
C LYS A 569 -4.21 10.99 12.07
N LEU A 570 -3.30 11.61 12.83
CA LEU A 570 -1.90 11.73 12.47
C LEU A 570 -1.21 10.36 12.35
N ILE A 571 -1.45 9.48 13.32
CA ILE A 571 -0.91 8.11 13.31
C ILE A 571 -1.46 7.33 12.10
N HIS A 572 -2.75 7.44 11.83
CA HIS A 572 -3.38 6.77 10.70
C HIS A 572 -2.81 7.24 9.36
N PHE A 573 -2.63 8.54 9.17
CA PHE A 573 -2.03 9.10 7.96
C PHE A 573 -0.58 8.65 7.79
N SER A 574 0.20 8.69 8.87
CA SER A 574 1.59 8.25 8.87
C SER A 574 1.71 6.76 8.53
N SER A 575 0.87 5.90 9.10
CA SER A 575 0.87 4.45 8.79
C SER A 575 0.51 4.17 7.34
N ARG A 576 -0.49 4.86 6.78
CA ARG A 576 -0.87 4.72 5.36
C ARG A 576 0.24 5.18 4.42
N LEU A 577 0.89 6.30 4.74
CA LEU A 577 2.01 6.83 3.97
C LEU A 577 3.23 5.90 4.07
N PHE A 578 3.54 5.39 5.27
CA PHE A 578 4.62 4.42 5.47
C PHE A 578 4.49 3.23 4.51
N GLU A 579 3.29 2.66 4.45
CA GLU A 579 3.01 1.54 3.57
C GLU A 579 3.06 1.93 2.08
N ARG A 580 2.45 3.05 1.72
CA ARG A 580 2.32 3.46 0.32
C ARG A 580 3.63 3.92 -0.31
N LEU A 581 4.52 4.51 0.50
CA LEU A 581 5.86 4.94 0.10
C LEU A 581 6.91 3.84 0.27
N GLU A 582 6.51 2.65 0.72
CA GLU A 582 7.38 1.48 0.95
C GLU A 582 8.51 1.76 1.96
N CYS A 583 8.23 2.59 2.97
CA CYS A 583 9.16 2.79 4.08
C CYS A 583 9.42 1.47 4.82
N ARG A 584 10.58 1.35 5.44
CA ARG A 584 11.01 0.13 6.14
C ARG A 584 11.68 0.49 7.45
N ASP A 585 11.41 -0.31 8.48
CA ASP A 585 12.05 -0.33 9.79
C ASP A 585 11.81 0.92 10.64
N TYR A 586 11.87 2.11 10.07
CA TYR A 586 11.57 3.37 10.76
C TYR A 586 11.32 4.50 9.75
N ALA A 587 10.52 5.49 10.14
CA ALA A 587 10.29 6.71 9.36
C ALA A 587 9.75 7.83 10.24
N ARG A 588 9.88 9.09 9.78
CA ARG A 588 9.29 10.26 10.40
C ARG A 588 8.42 11.02 9.40
N PHE A 589 7.26 11.45 9.86
CA PHE A 589 6.26 12.19 9.10
C PHE A 589 6.07 13.55 9.74
N ASP A 590 6.36 14.61 8.99
CA ASP A 590 6.27 15.97 9.49
C ASP A 590 4.99 16.63 8.95
N PHE A 591 4.17 17.15 9.87
CA PHE A 591 2.87 17.78 9.60
C PHE A 591 2.84 19.19 10.18
N ARG A 592 1.97 20.04 9.63
CA ARG A 592 1.76 21.38 10.17
C ARG A 592 0.32 21.83 9.98
N ALA A 593 -0.20 22.57 10.96
CA ALA A 593 -1.53 23.14 10.89
C ALA A 593 -1.54 24.44 10.08
N ASP A 594 -2.62 24.69 9.35
CA ASP A 594 -2.91 26.00 8.77
C ASP A 594 -3.50 26.96 9.81
N SER A 595 -3.88 28.18 9.40
CA SER A 595 -4.48 29.20 10.28
C SER A 595 -5.83 28.78 10.86
N ASN A 596 -6.52 27.78 10.28
CA ASN A 596 -7.79 27.25 10.75
C ASN A 596 -7.61 25.98 11.62
N GLY A 597 -6.38 25.59 11.90
CA GLY A 597 -6.07 24.39 12.67
C GLY A 597 -6.10 23.09 11.86
N LYS A 598 -6.31 23.14 10.53
CA LYS A 598 -6.29 21.97 9.67
C LYS A 598 -4.86 21.49 9.45
N ILE A 599 -4.55 20.27 9.88
CA ILE A 599 -3.21 19.69 9.81
C ILE A 599 -2.97 19.11 8.41
N LYS A 600 -1.84 19.49 7.81
CA LYS A 600 -1.41 19.11 6.46
C LYS A 600 -0.01 18.48 6.50
N LEU A 601 0.26 17.53 5.62
CA LEU A 601 1.57 16.89 5.50
C LEU A 601 2.59 17.86 4.89
N LEU A 602 3.75 17.99 5.52
CA LEU A 602 4.89 18.74 5.00
C LEU A 602 5.85 17.88 4.19
N GLU A 603 6.32 16.76 4.81
CA GLU A 603 7.29 15.85 4.21
C GLU A 603 7.30 14.49 4.89
N VAL A 604 7.92 13.50 4.25
CA VAL A 604 8.18 12.17 4.78
C VAL A 604 9.67 11.89 4.72
N ASN A 605 10.22 11.48 5.84
CA ASN A 605 11.62 11.13 6.00
C ASN A 605 11.73 9.62 6.22
N PRO A 606 12.09 8.82 5.19
CA PRO A 606 12.17 7.35 5.29
C PRO A 606 13.42 6.86 6.05
N ASN A 607 14.48 7.66 6.05
CA ASN A 607 15.68 7.48 6.86
C ASN A 607 15.94 8.78 7.64
N PRO A 608 15.12 9.09 8.67
CA PRO A 608 15.33 10.30 9.44
C PRO A 608 16.68 10.25 10.15
N GLY A 609 17.35 11.40 10.23
CA GLY A 609 18.67 11.53 10.83
C GLY A 609 18.80 10.79 12.16
N TRP A 610 19.88 10.04 12.26
CA TRP A 610 20.18 9.12 13.36
C TRP A 610 20.87 9.78 14.56
N CYS A 611 21.10 11.10 14.54
CA CYS A 611 21.79 11.82 15.62
C CYS A 611 21.08 11.65 16.96
N TRP A 612 21.87 11.61 18.04
CA TRP A 612 21.36 11.47 19.40
C TRP A 612 20.46 12.63 19.84
N ASP A 613 20.59 13.80 19.25
CA ASP A 613 19.76 14.99 19.45
C ASP A 613 18.70 15.18 18.33
N GLY A 614 18.59 14.25 17.41
CA GLY A 614 17.62 14.27 16.32
C GLY A 614 16.18 14.06 16.79
N LYS A 615 15.20 14.55 16.02
CA LYS A 615 13.77 14.48 16.37
C LYS A 615 13.32 13.07 16.77
N LEU A 616 13.80 12.02 16.07
CA LEU A 616 13.37 10.65 16.37
C LEU A 616 13.85 10.20 17.76
N ASN A 617 15.09 10.54 18.13
CA ASN A 617 15.60 10.23 19.46
C ASN A 617 14.95 11.07 20.57
N LEU A 618 14.61 12.32 20.28
CA LEU A 618 13.83 13.15 21.23
C LEU A 618 12.48 12.52 21.52
N MET A 619 11.77 12.00 20.48
CA MET A 619 10.51 11.27 20.67
C MET A 619 10.70 9.98 21.49
N ALA A 620 11.78 9.23 21.25
CA ALA A 620 12.12 8.08 22.08
C ALA A 620 12.36 8.49 23.54
N GLY A 621 13.06 9.61 23.76
CA GLY A 621 13.26 10.19 25.10
C GLY A 621 11.95 10.57 25.81
N PHE A 622 10.93 11.05 25.11
CA PHE A 622 9.60 11.30 25.69
C PHE A 622 8.93 10.00 26.18
N ALA A 623 9.21 8.86 25.52
CA ALA A 623 8.78 7.54 25.95
C ALA A 623 9.65 6.94 27.08
N GLY A 624 10.65 7.67 27.56
CA GLY A 624 11.61 7.20 28.59
C GLY A 624 12.67 6.24 28.05
N LEU A 625 12.87 6.18 26.73
CA LEU A 625 13.88 5.34 26.09
C LEU A 625 15.23 6.07 25.99
N GLU A 626 16.31 5.35 26.23
CA GLU A 626 17.66 5.81 25.93
C GLU A 626 17.99 5.62 24.45
N TYR A 627 18.97 6.35 23.95
CA TYR A 627 19.35 6.34 22.52
C TYR A 627 19.71 4.92 22.01
N TRP A 628 20.44 4.13 22.78
CA TRP A 628 20.77 2.75 22.40
C TRP A 628 19.52 1.86 22.27
N GLN A 629 18.46 2.12 23.02
CA GLN A 629 17.19 1.36 22.92
C GLN A 629 16.46 1.68 21.62
N LEU A 630 16.46 2.94 21.17
CA LEU A 630 15.95 3.30 19.85
C LEU A 630 16.72 2.60 18.73
N LEU A 631 18.05 2.59 18.80
CA LEU A 631 18.90 1.88 17.84
C LEU A 631 18.61 0.38 17.83
N GLU A 632 18.39 -0.22 19.00
CA GLU A 632 17.99 -1.63 19.14
C GLU A 632 16.61 -1.90 18.51
N MET A 633 15.64 -1.01 18.72
CA MET A 633 14.31 -1.13 18.10
C MET A 633 14.41 -1.14 16.56
N ILE A 634 15.20 -0.24 15.98
CA ILE A 634 15.42 -0.16 14.53
C ILE A 634 16.09 -1.45 14.02
N LEU A 635 17.12 -1.94 14.69
CA LEU A 635 17.79 -3.20 14.34
C LEU A 635 16.84 -4.40 14.44
N ASN A 636 16.00 -4.45 15.49
CA ASN A 636 15.03 -5.52 15.66
C ASN A 636 13.92 -5.48 14.60
N ALA A 637 13.44 -4.29 14.22
CA ALA A 637 12.49 -4.11 13.13
C ALA A 637 13.07 -4.63 11.80
N ALA A 638 14.31 -4.27 11.49
CA ALA A 638 15.01 -4.76 10.31
C ALA A 638 15.21 -6.28 10.35
N LYS A 639 15.63 -6.82 11.51
CA LYS A 639 15.82 -8.26 11.74
C LYS A 639 14.52 -9.04 11.52
N GLU A 640 13.40 -8.55 12.05
CA GLU A 640 12.09 -9.17 11.86
C GLU A 640 11.68 -9.16 10.39
N ARG A 641 11.91 -8.05 9.67
CA ARG A 641 11.58 -7.90 8.25
C ARG A 641 12.34 -8.86 7.35
N VAL A 642 13.64 -9.07 7.59
CA VAL A 642 14.47 -9.94 6.74
C VAL A 642 14.43 -11.42 7.15
N GLY A 643 13.63 -11.78 8.16
CA GLY A 643 13.47 -13.18 8.59
C GLY A 643 14.58 -13.70 9.50
N GLY A 644 15.38 -12.82 10.10
CA GLY A 644 16.58 -13.14 10.88
C GLY A 644 17.84 -13.25 10.01
N PHE A 645 18.99 -12.98 10.58
CA PHE A 645 20.30 -13.15 9.95
C PHE A 645 21.29 -13.70 10.94
#